data_c1a4ecd416650150974ed864e273ed3c
#
_entry.id   c1a4ecd416650150974ed864e273ed3c
#
_cell.length_a   1.000
_cell.length_b   1.000
_cell.length_c   1.000
_cell.angle_alpha   90.00
_cell.angle_beta   90.00
_cell.angle_gamma   90.00
#
_symmetry.space_group_name_H-M   'P 1'
#
loop_
_entity.id
_entity.type
_entity.pdbx_description
1 polymer ?
#
loop_
_entity_poly.entity_id
_entity_poly.type
_entity_poly.pdbx_seq_one_letter_code
_entity_poly.pdbx_strand_id
1 'polypeptide(L)'
;MNLYFEEDGAFKAGTVLTQTGNAYQVELTTGRRTKIKASHVFFSFESPSAAALLTGAAEEAAALDPAFLWEVSPEDEFGFEDLAAEYWGGEATPVQKAALLITLHGNPVYFYRKGRGRYRRAPADIIEKALEALERKRRQEAQKAQWVKEMTEGKLPDAIRQHAMMLLIAPDKNGIEWKALSDASAATRQTPLRLLLSLGAIASPWRWHVDSFYAINFPKGRGFPADLPEPPEERWDNLPLADVDAFSIDDSETTEIDDAASVTHLGDGRTRVGVHIAAPALGITRDSPLDVVARSRMSTVYAPGLKTTMLPERWVKRFSLDEGVEVPCLSLYITVKDDTYSVETTETRLERIAIRKNLRYDKIDSLVTEEAIESNTLNIPYAHEIGWLWHFAKRLQGIREEVRGRPEPVGRVDWFFVLEGEGEDAKIHVRGRRRGAPLDLLVAELMIFANETWGLWLEEHGTPGIYRSQRMGRVRMSTTPGPHDGLGVVRYAWSTSPLRRYVDLINQRQMISALRGEPPVYAGNDVDLFTIVSQFDALYTLYRDFQTRMERYWSLRWIIQEGLRRIEAIVVKGDLVRIEGLPFMQRVPGLPEDLPRGRKVELQILSCDLVDLVMDAKLLKVLDESLSPEDEAAFEAELADAMPESDCEASSEEDGASSPAAPDAAGQDQAPTAG
;
A
#
# COMPACT_ATOMS: atom_id res chain seq x y z
N MET A 1 -15.76 71.37 -17.25
CA MET A 1 -16.20 70.09 -17.86
C MET A 1 -15.56 68.94 -17.14
N ASN A 2 -16.31 67.99 -16.66
CA ASN A 2 -15.84 66.74 -16.06
C ASN A 2 -16.12 65.56 -16.98
N LEU A 3 -15.41 64.46 -16.85
CA LEU A 3 -15.64 63.24 -17.61
C LEU A 3 -15.89 62.06 -16.66
N TYR A 4 -16.77 61.16 -17.06
CA TYR A 4 -16.96 59.82 -16.49
C TYR A 4 -16.45 58.77 -17.46
N PHE A 5 -15.55 57.94 -17.03
CA PHE A 5 -14.82 57.02 -17.90
C PHE A 5 -14.39 55.76 -17.19
N GLU A 6 -13.95 54.77 -17.96
CA GLU A 6 -13.40 53.50 -17.44
C GLU A 6 -11.86 53.48 -17.63
N GLU A 7 -11.15 53.16 -16.55
CA GLU A 7 -9.69 52.94 -16.55
C GLU A 7 -9.38 51.73 -15.67
N ASP A 8 -8.63 50.78 -16.21
CA ASP A 8 -8.25 49.51 -15.51
C ASP A 8 -9.47 48.74 -14.96
N GLY A 9 -10.57 48.69 -15.69
CA GLY A 9 -11.80 47.99 -15.29
C GLY A 9 -12.62 48.69 -14.20
N ALA A 10 -12.23 49.89 -13.80
CA ALA A 10 -12.99 50.70 -12.80
C ALA A 10 -13.53 52.01 -13.41
N PHE A 11 -14.73 52.38 -12.94
CA PHE A 11 -15.29 53.68 -13.28
C PHE A 11 -14.65 54.80 -12.47
N LYS A 12 -14.24 55.84 -13.15
CA LYS A 12 -13.59 57.04 -12.57
C LYS A 12 -14.23 58.30 -13.11
N ALA A 13 -14.11 59.36 -12.33
CA ALA A 13 -14.49 60.70 -12.76
C ALA A 13 -13.32 61.67 -12.52
N GLY A 14 -13.21 62.69 -13.37
CA GLY A 14 -12.16 63.69 -13.21
C GLY A 14 -12.40 64.94 -14.08
N THR A 15 -11.70 66.03 -13.74
CA THR A 15 -11.82 67.31 -14.41
C THR A 15 -10.85 67.38 -15.58
N VAL A 16 -11.31 67.79 -16.74
CA VAL A 16 -10.50 67.97 -17.93
C VAL A 16 -9.59 69.18 -17.76
N LEU A 17 -8.29 68.95 -17.89
CA LEU A 17 -7.25 69.99 -17.91
C LEU A 17 -6.98 70.46 -19.34
N THR A 18 -6.79 69.54 -20.26
CA THR A 18 -6.56 69.81 -21.69
C THR A 18 -7.12 68.71 -22.56
N GLN A 19 -7.48 69.04 -23.78
CA GLN A 19 -7.88 68.11 -24.83
C GLN A 19 -6.89 68.21 -25.99
N THR A 20 -6.35 67.10 -26.43
CA THR A 20 -5.42 67.05 -27.56
C THR A 20 -5.87 65.93 -28.51
N GLY A 21 -6.48 66.32 -29.63
CA GLY A 21 -7.04 65.36 -30.58
C GLY A 21 -8.09 64.46 -29.91
N ASN A 22 -7.87 63.15 -29.96
CA ASN A 22 -8.77 62.11 -29.42
C ASN A 22 -8.45 61.67 -27.97
N ALA A 23 -7.71 62.51 -27.20
CA ALA A 23 -7.32 62.21 -25.84
C ALA A 23 -7.54 63.45 -24.92
N TYR A 24 -7.92 63.15 -23.68
CA TYR A 24 -8.09 64.12 -22.60
C TYR A 24 -7.01 63.92 -21.54
N GLN A 25 -6.44 65.02 -21.05
CA GLN A 25 -5.68 65.03 -19.82
C GLN A 25 -6.62 65.38 -18.69
N VAL A 26 -6.78 64.48 -17.74
CA VAL A 26 -7.82 64.58 -16.69
C VAL A 26 -7.14 64.53 -15.33
N GLU A 27 -7.54 65.40 -14.42
CA GLU A 27 -7.18 65.32 -13.00
C GLU A 27 -8.25 64.57 -12.24
N LEU A 28 -7.85 63.44 -11.63
CA LEU A 28 -8.72 62.59 -10.83
C LEU A 28 -9.02 63.26 -9.48
N THR A 29 -10.05 62.77 -8.80
CA THR A 29 -10.44 63.21 -7.44
C THR A 29 -9.31 63.05 -6.41
N THR A 30 -8.35 62.20 -6.69
CA THR A 30 -7.14 61.98 -5.86
C THR A 30 -6.00 62.97 -6.15
N GLY A 31 -6.17 63.92 -7.09
CA GLY A 31 -5.13 64.86 -7.57
C GLY A 31 -4.18 64.27 -8.59
N ARG A 32 -4.29 62.97 -8.89
CA ARG A 32 -3.46 62.33 -9.91
C ARG A 32 -3.92 62.73 -11.33
N ARG A 33 -2.98 63.02 -12.22
CA ARG A 33 -3.26 63.34 -13.63
C ARG A 33 -3.11 62.09 -14.48
N THR A 34 -4.06 61.82 -15.34
CA THR A 34 -4.06 60.67 -16.26
C THR A 34 -4.45 61.10 -17.66
N LYS A 35 -3.96 60.38 -18.67
CA LYS A 35 -4.36 60.63 -20.08
C LYS A 35 -5.37 59.58 -20.53
N ILE A 36 -6.55 59.99 -20.86
CA ILE A 36 -7.68 59.14 -21.24
C ILE A 36 -8.01 59.33 -22.71
N LYS A 37 -8.17 58.23 -23.46
CA LYS A 37 -8.67 58.27 -24.82
C LYS A 37 -10.18 58.58 -24.82
N ALA A 38 -10.68 59.32 -25.78
CA ALA A 38 -12.10 59.63 -25.93
C ALA A 38 -12.96 58.32 -26.03
N SER A 39 -12.37 57.26 -26.53
CA SER A 39 -13.01 55.92 -26.56
C SER A 39 -13.30 55.31 -25.19
N HIS A 40 -12.73 55.79 -24.10
CA HIS A 40 -12.94 55.27 -22.74
C HIS A 40 -13.95 56.16 -21.95
N VAL A 41 -14.31 57.29 -22.47
CA VAL A 41 -15.26 58.26 -21.82
C VAL A 41 -16.69 57.83 -22.11
N PHE A 42 -17.54 57.66 -21.12
CA PHE A 42 -18.95 57.37 -21.27
C PHE A 42 -19.75 58.63 -21.54
N PHE A 43 -19.58 59.67 -20.72
CA PHE A 43 -20.22 60.97 -20.89
C PHE A 43 -19.40 62.09 -20.22
N SER A 44 -19.73 63.32 -20.60
CA SER A 44 -19.19 64.55 -19.98
C SER A 44 -20.31 65.24 -19.16
N PHE A 45 -19.91 65.98 -18.13
CA PHE A 45 -20.83 66.67 -17.25
C PHE A 45 -20.18 67.96 -16.66
N GLU A 46 -21.05 68.90 -16.25
CA GLU A 46 -20.58 70.10 -15.63
C GLU A 46 -20.83 70.14 -14.11
N SER A 47 -21.96 69.61 -13.70
CA SER A 47 -22.36 69.45 -12.29
C SER A 47 -22.91 68.02 -12.03
N PRO A 48 -22.68 67.45 -10.87
CA PRO A 48 -21.95 67.96 -9.70
C PRO A 48 -20.43 67.86 -9.91
N SER A 49 -19.58 68.09 -8.87
CA SER A 49 -18.15 67.82 -8.95
C SER A 49 -17.83 66.36 -9.18
N ALA A 50 -16.66 66.03 -9.71
CA ALA A 50 -16.25 64.64 -9.96
C ALA A 50 -16.35 63.75 -8.71
N ALA A 51 -15.95 64.29 -7.54
CA ALA A 51 -16.05 63.58 -6.27
C ALA A 51 -17.51 63.35 -5.83
N ALA A 52 -18.36 64.38 -5.91
CA ALA A 52 -19.77 64.27 -5.56
C ALA A 52 -20.55 63.34 -6.51
N LEU A 53 -20.17 63.31 -7.80
CA LEU A 53 -20.73 62.34 -8.76
C LEU A 53 -20.42 60.92 -8.38
N LEU A 54 -19.16 60.58 -8.04
CA LEU A 54 -18.76 59.21 -7.66
C LEU A 54 -19.49 58.76 -6.39
N THR A 55 -19.58 59.62 -5.38
CA THR A 55 -20.30 59.31 -4.13
C THR A 55 -21.78 59.11 -4.40
N GLY A 56 -22.45 60.08 -5.04
CA GLY A 56 -23.87 59.99 -5.33
C GLY A 56 -24.24 58.86 -6.27
N ALA A 57 -23.35 58.52 -7.25
CA ALA A 57 -23.55 57.39 -8.13
C ALA A 57 -23.48 56.05 -7.40
N ALA A 58 -22.58 55.91 -6.41
CA ALA A 58 -22.48 54.70 -5.59
C ALA A 58 -23.71 54.51 -4.69
N GLU A 59 -24.20 55.61 -4.09
CA GLU A 59 -25.41 55.61 -3.26
C GLU A 59 -26.67 55.27 -4.10
N GLU A 60 -26.83 55.91 -5.25
CA GLU A 60 -27.94 55.66 -6.17
C GLU A 60 -27.88 54.24 -6.75
N ALA A 61 -26.69 53.75 -7.11
CA ALA A 61 -26.51 52.38 -7.62
C ALA A 61 -26.89 51.31 -6.58
N ALA A 62 -26.65 51.56 -5.31
CA ALA A 62 -27.06 50.67 -4.22
C ALA A 62 -28.60 50.61 -4.04
N ALA A 63 -29.33 51.62 -4.51
CA ALA A 63 -30.79 51.66 -4.47
C ALA A 63 -31.45 51.06 -5.73
N LEU A 64 -30.69 50.84 -6.81
CA LEU A 64 -31.20 50.23 -8.04
C LEU A 64 -31.31 48.71 -7.89
N ASP A 65 -32.47 48.14 -8.20
CA ASP A 65 -32.69 46.69 -8.26
C ASP A 65 -32.29 46.16 -9.65
N PRO A 66 -31.25 45.34 -9.77
CA PRO A 66 -30.81 44.74 -11.03
C PRO A 66 -31.88 43.87 -11.69
N ALA A 67 -32.72 43.18 -10.89
CA ALA A 67 -33.78 42.33 -11.43
C ALA A 67 -34.89 43.17 -12.08
N PHE A 68 -35.31 44.28 -11.45
CA PHE A 68 -36.26 45.19 -12.02
C PHE A 68 -35.71 45.91 -13.26
N LEU A 69 -34.45 46.33 -13.24
CA LEU A 69 -33.77 46.89 -14.41
C LEU A 69 -33.75 45.91 -15.59
N TRP A 70 -33.58 44.64 -15.32
CA TRP A 70 -33.62 43.59 -16.35
C TRP A 70 -35.02 43.44 -16.94
N GLU A 71 -36.06 43.48 -16.13
CA GLU A 71 -37.45 43.37 -16.58
C GLU A 71 -37.84 44.51 -17.55
N VAL A 72 -37.40 45.75 -17.25
CA VAL A 72 -37.74 46.93 -18.04
C VAL A 72 -36.79 47.18 -19.22
N SER A 73 -35.66 46.46 -19.28
CA SER A 73 -34.68 46.62 -20.36
C SER A 73 -35.13 45.95 -21.67
N PRO A 74 -34.79 46.52 -22.83
CA PRO A 74 -35.06 45.90 -24.13
C PRO A 74 -34.38 44.50 -24.27
N GLU A 75 -34.97 43.61 -25.09
CA GLU A 75 -34.39 42.31 -25.41
C GLU A 75 -33.16 42.41 -26.29
N ASP A 76 -33.14 43.36 -27.16
CA ASP A 76 -32.03 43.67 -28.05
C ASP A 76 -30.93 44.45 -27.34
N GLU A 77 -29.85 44.72 -28.08
CA GLU A 77 -28.75 45.53 -27.58
C GLU A 77 -29.18 46.98 -27.37
N PHE A 78 -28.96 47.52 -26.18
CA PHE A 78 -29.34 48.88 -25.79
C PHE A 78 -28.15 49.68 -25.26
N GLY A 79 -28.25 51.01 -25.38
CA GLY A 79 -27.33 51.93 -24.73
C GLY A 79 -27.76 52.26 -23.30
N PHE A 80 -26.78 52.50 -22.41
CA PHE A 80 -27.13 52.90 -21.04
C PHE A 80 -27.89 54.24 -20.97
N GLU A 81 -27.63 55.14 -21.91
CA GLU A 81 -28.32 56.44 -21.96
C GLU A 81 -29.77 56.29 -22.31
N ASP A 82 -30.11 55.41 -23.27
CA ASP A 82 -31.49 55.13 -23.68
C ASP A 82 -32.26 54.52 -22.50
N LEU A 83 -31.68 53.51 -21.84
CA LEU A 83 -32.29 52.90 -20.67
C LEU A 83 -32.44 53.91 -19.49
N ALA A 84 -31.42 54.77 -19.28
CA ALA A 84 -31.49 55.78 -18.25
C ALA A 84 -32.68 56.78 -18.51
N ALA A 85 -32.83 57.21 -19.75
CA ALA A 85 -33.97 58.13 -20.13
C ALA A 85 -35.30 57.43 -19.94
N GLU A 86 -35.45 56.17 -20.27
CA GLU A 86 -36.67 55.39 -20.09
C GLU A 86 -36.98 55.16 -18.62
N TYR A 87 -35.99 54.74 -17.81
CA TYR A 87 -36.14 54.40 -16.41
C TYR A 87 -36.59 55.62 -15.54
N TRP A 88 -35.96 56.77 -15.77
CA TRP A 88 -36.31 57.99 -15.02
C TRP A 88 -37.34 58.93 -15.75
N GLY A 89 -37.82 58.49 -16.90
CA GLY A 89 -38.92 59.18 -17.59
C GLY A 89 -38.53 60.56 -18.20
N GLY A 90 -37.23 60.70 -18.60
CA GLY A 90 -36.73 61.92 -19.20
C GLY A 90 -35.23 62.02 -19.25
N GLU A 91 -34.63 63.19 -19.26
CA GLU A 91 -33.17 63.35 -19.26
C GLU A 91 -32.60 63.02 -17.91
N ALA A 92 -31.90 61.84 -17.81
CA ALA A 92 -31.26 61.36 -16.58
C ALA A 92 -30.12 62.29 -16.18
N THR A 93 -29.96 62.52 -14.89
CA THR A 93 -28.85 63.27 -14.31
C THR A 93 -27.51 62.54 -14.46
N PRO A 94 -26.36 63.20 -14.44
CA PRO A 94 -25.07 62.57 -14.49
C PRO A 94 -24.89 61.52 -13.39
N VAL A 95 -25.42 61.72 -12.20
CA VAL A 95 -25.40 60.75 -11.07
C VAL A 95 -26.18 59.50 -11.44
N GLN A 96 -27.39 59.65 -11.97
CA GLN A 96 -28.24 58.55 -12.41
C GLN A 96 -27.60 57.73 -13.54
N LYS A 97 -27.02 58.41 -14.54
CA LYS A 97 -26.26 57.73 -15.63
C LYS A 97 -25.09 56.94 -15.12
N ALA A 98 -24.33 57.48 -14.19
CA ALA A 98 -23.20 56.79 -13.57
C ALA A 98 -23.65 55.62 -12.69
N ALA A 99 -24.73 55.79 -11.91
CA ALA A 99 -25.34 54.74 -11.10
C ALA A 99 -25.82 53.57 -11.94
N LEU A 100 -26.50 53.85 -13.05
CA LEU A 100 -26.95 52.81 -13.98
C LEU A 100 -25.79 52.05 -14.59
N LEU A 101 -24.74 52.72 -15.04
CA LEU A 101 -23.53 52.07 -15.54
C LEU A 101 -22.85 51.16 -14.50
N ILE A 102 -22.78 51.60 -13.25
CA ILE A 102 -22.26 50.80 -12.13
C ILE A 102 -23.12 49.53 -11.96
N THR A 103 -24.42 49.68 -11.95
CA THR A 103 -25.35 48.57 -11.76
C THR A 103 -25.34 47.59 -12.93
N LEU A 104 -25.40 48.07 -14.19
CA LEU A 104 -25.34 47.20 -15.37
C LEU A 104 -24.01 46.45 -15.47
N HIS A 105 -22.89 47.11 -15.15
CA HIS A 105 -21.56 46.52 -15.21
C HIS A 105 -21.29 45.54 -14.05
N GLY A 106 -21.80 45.85 -12.86
CA GLY A 106 -21.61 45.07 -11.65
C GLY A 106 -22.49 43.80 -11.58
N ASN A 107 -23.44 43.61 -12.49
CA ASN A 107 -24.39 42.52 -12.49
C ASN A 107 -24.35 41.68 -13.78
N PRO A 108 -23.25 40.97 -14.07
CA PRO A 108 -23.06 40.20 -15.31
C PRO A 108 -24.02 39.01 -15.45
N VAL A 109 -24.73 38.63 -14.39
CA VAL A 109 -25.80 37.62 -14.42
C VAL A 109 -27.00 38.14 -15.19
N TYR A 110 -27.31 39.42 -15.06
CA TYR A 110 -28.48 40.07 -15.69
C TYR A 110 -28.14 40.72 -17.02
N PHE A 111 -26.91 41.28 -17.18
CA PHE A 111 -26.55 42.10 -18.33
C PHE A 111 -25.22 41.69 -18.95
N TYR A 112 -25.27 41.39 -20.26
CA TYR A 112 -24.09 41.11 -21.04
C TYR A 112 -23.52 42.39 -21.65
N ARG A 113 -22.26 42.68 -21.38
CA ARG A 113 -21.55 43.82 -21.99
C ARG A 113 -21.30 43.53 -23.48
N LYS A 114 -21.76 44.37 -24.38
CA LYS A 114 -21.59 44.27 -25.83
C LYS A 114 -20.64 45.31 -26.42
N GLY A 115 -20.34 46.34 -25.66
CA GLY A 115 -19.42 47.40 -26.02
C GLY A 115 -19.38 48.46 -24.95
N ARG A 116 -18.81 49.61 -25.26
CA ARG A 116 -18.77 50.74 -24.34
C ARG A 116 -20.16 51.30 -24.13
N GLY A 117 -20.65 51.18 -22.90
CA GLY A 117 -21.99 51.66 -22.53
C GLY A 117 -23.14 50.93 -23.23
N ARG A 118 -22.87 49.84 -23.91
CA ARG A 118 -23.88 49.01 -24.58
C ARG A 118 -23.98 47.65 -23.89
N TYR A 119 -25.21 47.24 -23.66
CA TYR A 119 -25.56 46.04 -22.92
C TYR A 119 -26.66 45.29 -23.66
N ARG A 120 -26.80 44.03 -23.31
CA ARG A 120 -27.94 43.19 -23.69
C ARG A 120 -28.37 42.44 -22.46
N ARG A 121 -29.70 42.35 -22.24
CA ARG A 121 -30.21 41.55 -21.12
C ARG A 121 -29.95 40.06 -21.34
N ALA A 122 -29.65 39.36 -20.27
CA ALA A 122 -29.49 37.91 -20.31
C ALA A 122 -30.87 37.23 -20.50
N PRO A 123 -30.97 36.10 -21.22
CA PRO A 123 -32.20 35.33 -21.31
C PRO A 123 -32.70 34.87 -19.93
N ALA A 124 -34.01 34.84 -19.72
CA ALA A 124 -34.62 34.53 -18.42
C ALA A 124 -34.22 33.16 -17.90
N ASP A 125 -34.15 32.16 -18.77
CA ASP A 125 -33.72 30.77 -18.42
C ASP A 125 -32.26 30.67 -17.97
N ILE A 126 -31.42 31.58 -18.49
CA ILE A 126 -30.00 31.66 -18.08
C ILE A 126 -29.87 32.32 -16.72
N ILE A 127 -30.68 33.38 -16.46
CA ILE A 127 -30.68 34.03 -15.15
C ILE A 127 -31.17 33.10 -14.06
N GLU A 128 -32.28 32.39 -14.28
CA GLU A 128 -32.81 31.42 -13.33
C GLU A 128 -31.75 30.38 -12.96
N LYS A 129 -31.10 29.74 -13.96
CA LYS A 129 -30.01 28.78 -13.73
C LYS A 129 -28.82 29.40 -13.01
N ALA A 130 -28.47 30.65 -13.34
CA ALA A 130 -27.33 31.32 -12.70
C ALA A 130 -27.62 31.67 -11.23
N LEU A 131 -28.86 32.15 -10.94
CA LEU A 131 -29.31 32.44 -9.57
C LEU A 131 -29.40 31.17 -8.73
N GLU A 132 -29.95 30.08 -9.27
CA GLU A 132 -29.95 28.77 -8.60
C GLU A 132 -28.53 28.28 -8.31
N ALA A 133 -27.59 28.42 -9.26
CA ALA A 133 -26.23 28.07 -9.07
C ALA A 133 -25.53 28.91 -7.98
N LEU A 134 -25.78 30.21 -7.95
CA LEU A 134 -25.30 31.12 -6.90
C LEU A 134 -25.86 30.75 -5.52
N GLU A 135 -27.15 30.47 -5.45
CA GLU A 135 -27.78 30.07 -4.19
C GLU A 135 -27.28 28.74 -3.71
N ARG A 136 -27.14 27.75 -4.61
CA ARG A 136 -26.53 26.47 -4.28
C ARG A 136 -25.10 26.65 -3.76
N LYS A 137 -24.29 27.49 -4.40
CA LYS A 137 -22.92 27.80 -3.93
C LYS A 137 -22.94 28.45 -2.55
N ARG A 138 -23.84 29.41 -2.30
CA ARG A 138 -23.97 30.02 -0.97
C ARG A 138 -24.37 29.01 0.10
N ARG A 139 -25.31 28.12 -0.21
CA ARG A 139 -25.69 27.03 0.71
C ARG A 139 -24.52 26.08 0.99
N GLN A 140 -23.74 25.71 -0.03
CA GLN A 140 -22.56 24.87 0.13
C GLN A 140 -21.48 25.56 0.98
N GLU A 141 -21.21 26.84 0.76
CA GLU A 141 -20.25 27.60 1.58
C GLU A 141 -20.73 27.75 3.04
N ALA A 142 -22.01 28.01 3.26
CA ALA A 142 -22.56 28.05 4.60
C ALA A 142 -22.48 26.67 5.31
N GLN A 143 -22.82 25.61 4.59
CA GLN A 143 -22.71 24.24 5.10
C GLN A 143 -21.26 23.85 5.43
N LYS A 144 -20.32 24.21 4.54
CA LYS A 144 -18.88 23.99 4.77
C LYS A 144 -18.43 24.72 6.05
N ALA A 145 -18.77 26.00 6.17
CA ALA A 145 -18.41 26.79 7.34
C ALA A 145 -19.01 26.23 8.65
N GLN A 146 -20.24 25.71 8.58
CA GLN A 146 -20.88 25.05 9.71
C GLN A 146 -20.11 23.77 10.12
N TRP A 147 -19.76 22.91 9.19
CA TRP A 147 -19.00 21.69 9.46
C TRP A 147 -17.61 21.98 9.99
N VAL A 148 -16.92 22.99 9.45
CA VAL A 148 -15.61 23.44 9.98
C VAL A 148 -15.76 23.88 11.44
N LYS A 149 -16.76 24.70 11.74
CA LYS A 149 -17.04 25.15 13.12
C LYS A 149 -17.33 23.98 14.04
N GLU A 150 -18.20 23.05 13.64
CA GLU A 150 -18.53 21.86 14.43
C GLU A 150 -17.27 21.03 14.74
N MET A 151 -16.45 20.72 13.74
CA MET A 151 -15.23 19.94 13.93
C MET A 151 -14.19 20.66 14.83
N THR A 152 -14.05 21.98 14.70
CA THR A 152 -13.15 22.75 15.57
C THR A 152 -13.66 22.87 17.01
N GLU A 153 -14.97 22.74 17.23
CA GLU A 153 -15.60 22.66 18.56
C GLU A 153 -15.66 21.25 19.12
N GLY A 154 -15.08 20.26 18.45
CA GLY A 154 -15.06 18.85 18.92
C GLY A 154 -16.32 18.06 18.58
N LYS A 155 -17.15 18.53 17.65
CA LYS A 155 -18.35 17.84 17.19
C LYS A 155 -18.11 17.24 15.80
N LEU A 156 -18.57 16.01 15.59
CA LEU A 156 -18.42 15.32 14.32
C LEU A 156 -19.72 15.41 13.50
N PRO A 157 -19.70 16.12 12.34
CA PRO A 157 -20.84 16.14 11.43
C PRO A 157 -21.16 14.75 10.86
N ASP A 158 -22.43 14.39 10.73
CA ASP A 158 -22.83 13.06 10.25
C ASP A 158 -22.37 12.77 8.83
N ALA A 159 -22.37 13.77 7.95
CA ALA A 159 -21.84 13.61 6.60
C ALA A 159 -20.34 13.26 6.58
N ILE A 160 -19.56 13.87 7.47
CA ILE A 160 -18.13 13.54 7.63
C ILE A 160 -17.97 12.15 8.25
N ARG A 161 -18.78 11.80 9.26
CA ARG A 161 -18.78 10.48 9.91
C ARG A 161 -18.98 9.35 8.90
N GLN A 162 -20.01 9.48 8.05
CA GLN A 162 -20.38 8.46 7.06
C GLN A 162 -19.29 8.21 6.02
N HIS A 163 -18.52 9.22 5.67
CA HIS A 163 -17.51 9.17 4.63
C HIS A 163 -16.05 9.20 5.17
N ALA A 164 -15.86 9.15 6.48
CA ALA A 164 -14.57 9.37 7.14
C ALA A 164 -13.40 8.55 6.53
N MET A 165 -13.61 7.26 6.32
CA MET A 165 -12.60 6.39 5.71
C MET A 165 -12.30 6.79 4.27
N MET A 166 -13.32 7.04 3.46
CA MET A 166 -13.16 7.42 2.05
C MET A 166 -12.50 8.80 1.89
N LEU A 167 -12.81 9.74 2.79
CA LEU A 167 -12.14 11.04 2.83
C LEU A 167 -10.63 10.93 3.10
N LEU A 168 -10.17 9.86 3.78
CA LEU A 168 -8.75 9.65 4.05
C LEU A 168 -8.03 8.88 2.93
N ILE A 169 -8.66 7.85 2.36
CA ILE A 169 -7.99 6.95 1.40
C ILE A 169 -8.16 7.36 -0.07
N ALA A 170 -9.30 7.98 -0.42
CA ALA A 170 -9.62 8.38 -1.79
C ALA A 170 -10.50 9.64 -1.81
N PRO A 171 -10.01 10.80 -1.30
CA PRO A 171 -10.82 12.00 -1.18
C PRO A 171 -11.17 12.59 -2.54
N ASP A 172 -12.45 12.95 -2.74
CA ASP A 172 -12.81 13.93 -3.75
C ASP A 172 -12.39 15.33 -3.26
N LYS A 173 -11.25 15.80 -3.75
CA LYS A 173 -10.67 17.10 -3.35
C LYS A 173 -11.57 18.29 -3.72
N ASN A 174 -12.53 18.12 -4.63
CA ASN A 174 -13.50 19.13 -5.01
C ASN A 174 -14.77 19.07 -4.15
N GLY A 175 -15.00 17.96 -3.47
CA GLY A 175 -16.13 17.74 -2.58
C GLY A 175 -16.13 18.68 -1.38
N ILE A 176 -17.32 19.02 -0.92
CA ILE A 176 -17.52 19.94 0.22
C ILE A 176 -17.01 19.31 1.52
N GLU A 177 -17.16 18.00 1.68
CA GLU A 177 -16.73 17.23 2.85
C GLU A 177 -15.21 17.29 3.01
N TRP A 178 -14.46 17.05 1.92
CA TRP A 178 -13.00 17.14 1.95
C TRP A 178 -12.53 18.57 2.25
N LYS A 179 -13.15 19.58 1.61
CA LYS A 179 -12.80 20.98 1.87
C LYS A 179 -13.05 21.37 3.32
N ALA A 180 -14.19 20.95 3.88
CA ALA A 180 -14.49 21.18 5.29
C ALA A 180 -13.48 20.50 6.22
N LEU A 181 -13.15 19.23 5.96
CA LEU A 181 -12.16 18.50 6.74
C LEU A 181 -10.77 19.13 6.63
N SER A 182 -10.35 19.54 5.45
CA SER A 182 -9.08 20.21 5.20
C SER A 182 -8.97 21.54 5.95
N ASP A 183 -10.03 22.37 5.88
CA ASP A 183 -10.08 23.68 6.56
C ASP A 183 -10.08 23.49 8.09
N ALA A 184 -10.83 22.53 8.61
CA ALA A 184 -10.85 22.20 10.04
C ALA A 184 -9.50 21.66 10.53
N SER A 185 -8.83 20.81 9.74
CA SER A 185 -7.49 20.30 10.00
C SER A 185 -6.47 21.42 10.09
N ALA A 186 -6.51 22.39 9.17
CA ALA A 186 -5.66 23.57 9.19
C ALA A 186 -5.93 24.44 10.45
N ALA A 187 -7.20 24.66 10.80
CA ALA A 187 -7.60 25.47 11.95
C ALA A 187 -7.17 24.82 13.29
N THR A 188 -7.24 23.51 13.39
CA THR A 188 -6.85 22.75 14.60
C THR A 188 -5.37 22.37 14.64
N ARG A 189 -4.60 22.62 13.57
CA ARG A 189 -3.20 22.19 13.39
C ARG A 189 -3.01 20.69 13.54
N GLN A 190 -3.99 19.92 13.13
CA GLN A 190 -3.95 18.45 13.11
C GLN A 190 -4.00 17.95 11.67
N THR A 191 -3.45 16.76 11.41
CA THR A 191 -3.70 16.09 10.12
C THR A 191 -5.16 15.63 10.05
N PRO A 192 -5.75 15.47 8.85
CA PRO A 192 -7.12 14.96 8.71
C PRO A 192 -7.37 13.67 9.49
N LEU A 193 -6.42 12.72 9.46
CA LEU A 193 -6.52 11.48 10.22
C LEU A 193 -6.58 11.72 11.75
N ARG A 194 -5.68 12.56 12.28
CA ARG A 194 -5.64 12.85 13.72
C ARG A 194 -6.88 13.59 14.18
N LEU A 195 -7.39 14.50 13.37
CA LEU A 195 -8.65 15.19 13.67
C LEU A 195 -9.82 14.18 13.68
N LEU A 196 -9.93 13.30 12.68
CA LEU A 196 -11.00 12.30 12.66
C LEU A 196 -10.90 11.27 13.78
N LEU A 197 -9.69 10.91 14.21
CA LEU A 197 -9.47 10.10 15.43
C LEU A 197 -9.95 10.84 16.68
N SER A 198 -9.56 12.10 16.87
CA SER A 198 -9.95 12.89 18.04
C SER A 198 -11.46 13.15 18.13
N LEU A 199 -12.14 13.21 16.98
CA LEU A 199 -13.60 13.34 16.88
C LEU A 199 -14.35 12.00 16.95
N GLY A 200 -13.63 10.86 17.03
CA GLY A 200 -14.23 9.53 17.07
C GLY A 200 -14.88 9.08 15.76
N ALA A 201 -14.50 9.67 14.63
CA ALA A 201 -14.91 9.21 13.30
C ALA A 201 -14.17 7.94 12.89
N ILE A 202 -12.92 7.84 13.29
CA ILE A 202 -12.10 6.62 13.27
C ILE A 202 -11.92 6.21 14.73
N ALA A 203 -12.29 4.98 15.06
CA ALA A 203 -12.38 4.55 16.47
C ALA A 203 -11.01 4.51 17.16
N SER A 204 -9.97 4.09 16.42
CA SER A 204 -8.62 3.97 16.97
C SER A 204 -7.55 3.93 15.88
N PRO A 205 -6.26 4.09 16.23
CA PRO A 205 -5.14 3.86 15.31
C PRO A 205 -5.14 2.43 14.75
N TRP A 206 -5.49 1.42 15.54
CA TRP A 206 -5.60 0.04 15.07
C TRP A 206 -6.65 -0.09 13.95
N ARG A 207 -7.84 0.46 14.18
CA ARG A 207 -8.91 0.50 13.16
C ARG A 207 -8.45 1.21 11.89
N TRP A 208 -7.74 2.33 12.04
CA TRP A 208 -7.18 3.02 10.88
C TRP A 208 -6.28 2.10 10.04
N HIS A 209 -5.29 1.46 10.66
CA HIS A 209 -4.35 0.60 9.93
C HIS A 209 -5.03 -0.60 9.28
N VAL A 210 -5.97 -1.23 9.98
CA VAL A 210 -6.67 -2.42 9.50
C VAL A 210 -7.72 -2.05 8.45
N ASP A 211 -8.63 -1.15 8.77
CA ASP A 211 -9.78 -0.86 7.92
C ASP A 211 -9.36 -0.13 6.63
N SER A 212 -8.33 0.73 6.67
CA SER A 212 -7.79 1.36 5.46
C SER A 212 -7.15 0.33 4.52
N PHE A 213 -6.39 -0.63 5.05
CA PHE A 213 -5.82 -1.71 4.26
C PHE A 213 -6.92 -2.51 3.54
N TYR A 214 -7.96 -2.91 4.27
CA TYR A 214 -9.05 -3.69 3.69
C TYR A 214 -9.93 -2.87 2.74
N ALA A 215 -10.19 -1.61 3.02
CA ALA A 215 -10.97 -0.74 2.12
C ALA A 215 -10.29 -0.56 0.75
N ILE A 216 -8.96 -0.48 0.74
CA ILE A 216 -8.18 -0.34 -0.50
C ILE A 216 -8.07 -1.67 -1.24
N ASN A 217 -7.72 -2.76 -0.54
CA ASN A 217 -7.29 -4.01 -1.17
C ASN A 217 -8.40 -5.06 -1.28
N PHE A 218 -9.47 -4.91 -0.51
CA PHE A 218 -10.66 -5.77 -0.53
C PHE A 218 -11.94 -4.95 -0.73
N PRO A 219 -12.09 -4.24 -1.86
CA PRO A 219 -13.22 -3.33 -2.07
C PRO A 219 -14.59 -4.03 -2.09
N LYS A 220 -14.61 -5.34 -2.31
CA LYS A 220 -15.82 -6.19 -2.22
C LYS A 220 -16.03 -6.79 -0.82
N GLY A 221 -15.21 -6.40 0.17
CA GLY A 221 -15.21 -6.95 1.51
C GLY A 221 -14.29 -8.16 1.69
N ARG A 222 -14.00 -8.51 2.95
CA ARG A 222 -13.14 -9.64 3.33
C ARG A 222 -13.82 -11.00 3.18
N GLY A 223 -15.15 -11.03 3.23
CA GLY A 223 -15.95 -12.23 3.08
C GLY A 223 -15.81 -12.88 1.71
N PHE A 224 -16.35 -14.06 1.59
CA PHE A 224 -16.48 -14.76 0.32
C PHE A 224 -17.88 -14.57 -0.24
N PRO A 225 -18.06 -14.54 -1.58
CA PRO A 225 -19.39 -14.56 -2.19
C PRO A 225 -20.23 -15.72 -1.66
N ALA A 226 -21.51 -15.46 -1.37
CA ALA A 226 -22.41 -16.47 -0.79
C ALA A 226 -22.79 -17.59 -1.78
N ASP A 227 -22.64 -17.30 -3.07
CA ASP A 227 -22.98 -18.19 -4.19
C ASP A 227 -21.81 -19.07 -4.66
N LEU A 228 -20.68 -19.07 -3.94
CA LEU A 228 -19.57 -19.97 -4.24
C LEU A 228 -20.00 -21.42 -4.04
N PRO A 229 -19.60 -22.32 -4.98
CA PRO A 229 -19.92 -23.72 -4.89
C PRO A 229 -19.39 -24.35 -3.60
N GLU A 230 -20.03 -25.39 -3.15
CA GLU A 230 -19.50 -26.25 -2.09
C GLU A 230 -18.31 -27.06 -2.62
N PRO A 231 -17.36 -27.44 -1.75
CA PRO A 231 -16.28 -28.32 -2.15
C PRO A 231 -16.83 -29.67 -2.62
N PRO A 232 -16.17 -30.33 -3.57
CA PRO A 232 -16.65 -31.59 -4.12
C PRO A 232 -16.74 -32.66 -3.02
N GLU A 233 -17.85 -33.41 -3.03
CA GLU A 233 -18.04 -34.58 -2.14
C GLU A 233 -17.21 -35.77 -2.59
N GLU A 234 -16.68 -35.76 -3.81
CA GLU A 234 -15.83 -36.79 -4.39
C GLU A 234 -14.67 -37.12 -3.46
N ARG A 235 -14.47 -38.43 -3.20
CA ARG A 235 -13.37 -38.91 -2.37
C ARG A 235 -12.09 -39.21 -3.16
N TRP A 236 -12.11 -38.99 -4.46
CA TRP A 236 -11.01 -39.38 -5.38
C TRP A 236 -10.59 -40.86 -5.23
N ASP A 237 -11.59 -41.75 -5.04
CA ASP A 237 -11.35 -43.18 -4.86
C ASP A 237 -10.69 -43.83 -6.09
N ASN A 238 -10.68 -43.17 -7.21
CA ASN A 238 -9.93 -43.51 -8.41
C ASN A 238 -8.41 -43.28 -8.26
N LEU A 239 -7.97 -42.51 -7.26
CA LEU A 239 -6.55 -42.34 -6.93
C LEU A 239 -6.11 -43.44 -5.96
N PRO A 240 -4.90 -44.00 -6.13
CA PRO A 240 -4.36 -44.98 -5.20
C PRO A 240 -4.24 -44.38 -3.80
N LEU A 241 -4.53 -45.16 -2.78
CA LEU A 241 -4.22 -44.82 -1.40
C LEU A 241 -2.78 -45.28 -1.13
N ALA A 242 -1.90 -44.38 -0.75
CA ALA A 242 -0.51 -44.70 -0.42
C ALA A 242 -0.44 -45.44 0.92
N ASP A 243 0.39 -46.49 0.95
CA ASP A 243 0.71 -47.22 2.18
C ASP A 243 1.92 -46.55 2.85
N VAL A 244 1.68 -45.44 3.53
CA VAL A 244 2.68 -44.66 4.25
C VAL A 244 2.12 -44.17 5.58
N ASP A 245 3.00 -43.97 6.54
CA ASP A 245 2.68 -43.33 7.82
C ASP A 245 3.06 -41.85 7.77
N ALA A 246 2.09 -41.02 7.36
CA ALA A 246 2.32 -39.62 7.11
C ALA A 246 1.96 -38.75 8.33
N PHE A 247 2.81 -37.77 8.62
CA PHE A 247 2.62 -36.77 9.67
C PHE A 247 2.97 -35.36 9.20
N SER A 248 2.33 -34.34 9.76
CA SER A 248 2.67 -32.93 9.53
C SER A 248 3.36 -32.32 10.75
N ILE A 249 4.04 -31.19 10.53
CA ILE A 249 4.69 -30.40 11.58
C ILE A 249 4.29 -28.95 11.37
N ASP A 250 3.39 -28.42 12.22
CA ASP A 250 2.80 -27.09 12.10
C ASP A 250 2.64 -26.42 13.45
N ASP A 251 2.35 -25.09 13.46
CA ASP A 251 1.91 -24.41 14.66
C ASP A 251 0.49 -24.84 15.07
N SER A 252 0.18 -24.78 16.36
CA SER A 252 -1.16 -25.17 16.87
C SER A 252 -2.31 -24.33 16.29
N GLU A 253 -2.03 -23.10 15.86
CA GLU A 253 -3.02 -22.20 15.25
C GLU A 253 -3.16 -22.39 13.73
N THR A 254 -2.33 -23.25 13.12
CA THR A 254 -2.40 -23.51 11.68
C THR A 254 -3.68 -24.25 11.33
N THR A 255 -4.47 -23.66 10.42
CA THR A 255 -5.73 -24.22 9.89
C THR A 255 -5.62 -24.61 8.41
N GLU A 256 -4.51 -24.25 7.75
CA GLU A 256 -4.20 -24.55 6.34
C GLU A 256 -2.97 -25.42 6.32
N ILE A 257 -3.13 -26.73 6.58
CA ILE A 257 -2.01 -27.68 6.57
C ILE A 257 -1.79 -28.12 5.14
N ASP A 258 -0.76 -27.55 4.50
CA ASP A 258 -0.42 -27.78 3.10
C ASP A 258 0.45 -29.01 2.89
N ASP A 259 1.30 -29.36 3.85
CA ASP A 259 2.37 -30.35 3.70
C ASP A 259 2.45 -31.36 4.84
N ALA A 260 2.87 -32.57 4.50
CA ALA A 260 3.18 -33.64 5.43
C ALA A 260 4.37 -34.45 4.93
N ALA A 261 5.02 -35.15 5.82
CA ALA A 261 6.14 -36.04 5.52
C ALA A 261 5.84 -37.49 5.88
N SER A 262 6.50 -38.43 5.21
CA SER A 262 6.55 -39.82 5.60
C SER A 262 7.96 -40.38 5.44
N VAL A 263 8.32 -41.38 6.25
CA VAL A 263 9.62 -42.09 6.20
C VAL A 263 9.38 -43.58 6.17
N THR A 264 9.91 -44.25 5.18
CA THR A 264 9.79 -45.71 5.03
C THR A 264 11.19 -46.32 4.81
N HIS A 265 11.68 -47.07 5.79
CA HIS A 265 12.93 -47.81 5.67
C HIS A 265 12.74 -49.03 4.77
N LEU A 266 13.53 -49.13 3.68
CA LEU A 266 13.38 -50.18 2.67
C LEU A 266 14.13 -51.47 3.04
N GLY A 267 14.96 -51.43 4.09
CA GLY A 267 15.66 -52.63 4.64
C GLY A 267 16.92 -53.06 3.88
N ASP A 268 17.30 -52.31 2.83
CA ASP A 268 18.49 -52.62 2.01
C ASP A 268 19.53 -51.47 2.04
N GLY A 269 19.59 -50.71 3.13
CA GLY A 269 20.42 -49.51 3.29
C GLY A 269 19.87 -48.29 2.58
N ARG A 270 18.57 -48.30 2.30
CA ARG A 270 17.86 -47.17 1.69
C ARG A 270 16.62 -46.81 2.49
N THR A 271 16.32 -45.55 2.51
CA THR A 271 15.08 -45.00 3.07
C THR A 271 14.35 -44.21 2.02
N ARG A 272 13.04 -44.35 1.97
CA ARG A 272 12.17 -43.55 1.12
C ARG A 272 11.48 -42.50 1.97
N VAL A 273 11.74 -41.24 1.65
CA VAL A 273 11.06 -40.06 2.21
C VAL A 273 9.92 -39.66 1.26
N GLY A 274 8.75 -39.42 1.80
CA GLY A 274 7.63 -38.80 1.09
C GLY A 274 7.43 -37.37 1.56
N VAL A 275 7.26 -36.45 0.61
CA VAL A 275 6.77 -35.09 0.84
C VAL A 275 5.40 -35.00 0.16
N HIS A 276 4.36 -34.82 0.94
CA HIS A 276 2.98 -34.87 0.50
C HIS A 276 2.34 -33.49 0.58
N ILE A 277 1.91 -32.95 -0.57
CA ILE A 277 1.29 -31.63 -0.64
C ILE A 277 -0.19 -31.75 -0.98
N ALA A 278 -1.05 -31.11 -0.18
CA ALA A 278 -2.48 -31.04 -0.43
C ALA A 278 -2.80 -30.68 -1.89
N ALA A 279 -3.77 -31.36 -2.50
CA ALA A 279 -4.06 -31.21 -3.94
C ALA A 279 -5.39 -30.46 -4.22
N PRO A 280 -5.59 -29.20 -3.75
CA PRO A 280 -6.81 -28.44 -4.01
C PRO A 280 -7.06 -28.18 -5.51
N ALA A 281 -6.04 -28.23 -6.36
CA ALA A 281 -6.15 -28.08 -7.81
C ALA A 281 -7.10 -29.12 -8.45
N LEU A 282 -7.33 -30.26 -7.80
CA LEU A 282 -8.30 -31.26 -8.26
C LEU A 282 -9.75 -30.77 -8.15
N GLY A 283 -10.05 -29.92 -7.19
CA GLY A 283 -11.38 -29.34 -7.00
C GLY A 283 -11.51 -27.92 -7.52
N ILE A 284 -10.40 -27.17 -7.64
CA ILE A 284 -10.39 -25.76 -8.04
C ILE A 284 -9.83 -25.67 -9.46
N THR A 285 -10.70 -25.81 -10.45
CA THR A 285 -10.31 -25.72 -11.86
C THR A 285 -10.14 -24.27 -12.31
N ARG A 286 -9.33 -24.05 -13.36
CA ARG A 286 -9.15 -22.74 -13.99
C ARG A 286 -10.50 -22.11 -14.33
N ASP A 287 -10.65 -20.82 -14.04
CA ASP A 287 -11.82 -19.98 -14.33
C ASP A 287 -13.12 -20.40 -13.60
N SER A 288 -13.06 -21.36 -12.67
CA SER A 288 -14.18 -21.63 -11.77
C SER A 288 -14.49 -20.42 -10.88
N PRO A 289 -15.73 -20.28 -10.34
CA PRO A 289 -16.09 -19.18 -9.47
C PRO A 289 -15.14 -19.02 -8.28
N LEU A 290 -14.65 -20.12 -7.72
CA LEU A 290 -13.69 -20.10 -6.62
C LEU A 290 -12.29 -19.70 -7.10
N ASP A 291 -11.89 -20.15 -8.28
CA ASP A 291 -10.62 -19.78 -8.89
C ASP A 291 -10.51 -18.25 -9.13
N VAL A 292 -11.60 -17.65 -9.63
CA VAL A 292 -11.68 -16.19 -9.80
C VAL A 292 -11.46 -15.43 -8.48
N VAL A 293 -12.01 -15.94 -7.37
CA VAL A 293 -11.81 -15.36 -6.04
C VAL A 293 -10.39 -15.58 -5.56
N ALA A 294 -9.86 -16.80 -5.65
CA ALA A 294 -8.49 -17.13 -5.25
C ALA A 294 -7.46 -16.29 -6.05
N ARG A 295 -7.66 -16.16 -7.38
CA ARG A 295 -6.87 -15.30 -8.25
C ARG A 295 -6.93 -13.82 -7.84
N SER A 296 -8.08 -13.32 -7.42
CA SER A 296 -8.20 -11.93 -6.95
C SER A 296 -7.48 -11.67 -5.63
N ARG A 297 -7.32 -12.69 -4.79
CA ARG A 297 -6.65 -12.62 -3.49
C ARG A 297 -5.15 -12.93 -3.56
N MET A 298 -4.74 -13.77 -4.51
CA MET A 298 -3.36 -14.24 -4.74
C MET A 298 -2.73 -15.00 -3.56
N SER A 299 -2.99 -14.61 -2.33
CA SER A 299 -2.44 -15.25 -1.13
C SER A 299 -3.34 -15.04 0.08
N THR A 300 -3.18 -15.86 1.10
CA THR A 300 -3.66 -15.58 2.45
C THR A 300 -2.89 -14.40 3.03
N VAL A 301 -3.60 -13.46 3.66
CA VAL A 301 -3.02 -12.32 4.38
C VAL A 301 -2.88 -12.67 5.84
N TYR A 302 -1.67 -12.53 6.35
CA TYR A 302 -1.35 -12.73 7.76
C TYR A 302 -0.94 -11.40 8.39
N ALA A 303 -1.44 -11.14 9.60
CA ALA A 303 -0.93 -10.11 10.48
C ALA A 303 -1.25 -10.50 11.93
N PRO A 304 -0.55 -10.00 12.94
CA PRO A 304 -0.85 -10.35 14.33
C PRO A 304 -2.33 -10.17 14.69
N GLY A 305 -2.99 -11.26 15.10
CA GLY A 305 -4.41 -11.30 15.40
C GLY A 305 -5.36 -11.18 14.21
N LEU A 306 -4.85 -11.24 12.97
CA LEU A 306 -5.65 -11.12 11.75
C LEU A 306 -5.22 -12.16 10.71
N LYS A 307 -6.19 -12.87 10.19
CA LYS A 307 -6.01 -13.80 9.06
C LYS A 307 -7.14 -13.59 8.05
N THR A 308 -6.79 -13.44 6.79
CA THR A 308 -7.76 -13.41 5.69
C THR A 308 -7.33 -14.40 4.64
N THR A 309 -8.02 -15.53 4.58
CA THR A 309 -7.63 -16.70 3.79
C THR A 309 -7.84 -16.48 2.29
N MET A 310 -7.02 -17.12 1.46
CA MET A 310 -7.18 -17.17 0.01
C MET A 310 -8.44 -17.95 -0.37
N LEU A 311 -8.68 -19.07 0.31
CA LEU A 311 -9.80 -19.97 0.09
C LEU A 311 -10.81 -19.91 1.25
N PRO A 312 -12.12 -20.20 1.03
CA PRO A 312 -13.09 -20.34 2.10
C PRO A 312 -12.71 -21.49 3.04
N GLU A 313 -13.02 -21.35 4.33
CA GLU A 313 -12.72 -22.35 5.36
C GLU A 313 -13.17 -23.76 4.97
N ARG A 314 -14.40 -23.90 4.42
CA ARG A 314 -14.94 -25.19 3.98
C ARG A 314 -14.11 -25.87 2.89
N TRP A 315 -13.47 -25.08 2.01
CA TRP A 315 -12.55 -25.57 0.98
C TRP A 315 -11.18 -25.91 1.55
N VAL A 316 -10.67 -25.07 2.45
CA VAL A 316 -9.44 -25.38 3.19
C VAL A 316 -9.61 -26.71 3.92
N LYS A 317 -10.66 -26.86 4.74
CA LYS A 317 -10.93 -28.08 5.50
C LYS A 317 -11.08 -29.34 4.63
N ARG A 318 -11.51 -29.18 3.38
CA ARG A 318 -11.69 -30.31 2.45
C ARG A 318 -10.36 -30.91 1.97
N PHE A 319 -9.31 -30.09 1.91
CA PHE A 319 -7.99 -30.45 1.36
C PHE A 319 -6.87 -30.39 2.39
N SER A 320 -7.08 -29.74 3.53
CA SER A 320 -6.07 -29.66 4.61
C SER A 320 -5.69 -31.05 5.09
N LEU A 321 -4.39 -31.20 5.37
CA LEU A 321 -3.79 -32.46 5.83
C LEU A 321 -4.02 -32.65 7.34
N ASP A 322 -5.29 -32.61 7.74
CA ASP A 322 -5.70 -32.77 9.14
C ASP A 322 -5.52 -34.22 9.61
N GLU A 323 -5.23 -34.41 10.90
CA GLU A 323 -5.09 -35.74 11.53
C GLU A 323 -6.37 -36.59 11.36
N GLY A 324 -6.21 -37.81 10.93
CA GLY A 324 -7.26 -38.78 10.80
C GLY A 324 -8.07 -38.72 9.50
N VAL A 325 -7.70 -37.87 8.54
CA VAL A 325 -8.35 -37.78 7.23
C VAL A 325 -7.52 -38.41 6.11
N GLU A 326 -8.23 -38.84 5.06
CA GLU A 326 -7.64 -39.24 3.78
C GLU A 326 -7.91 -38.13 2.76
N VAL A 327 -6.85 -37.56 2.19
CA VAL A 327 -6.94 -36.45 1.26
C VAL A 327 -6.10 -36.68 0.01
N PRO A 328 -6.49 -36.13 -1.15
CA PRO A 328 -5.67 -36.20 -2.35
C PRO A 328 -4.44 -35.29 -2.20
N CYS A 329 -3.30 -35.82 -2.58
CA CYS A 329 -2.00 -35.15 -2.50
C CYS A 329 -1.22 -35.29 -3.80
N LEU A 330 -0.40 -34.31 -4.07
CA LEU A 330 0.75 -34.44 -4.94
C LEU A 330 1.93 -34.82 -4.06
N SER A 331 2.46 -36.05 -4.23
CA SER A 331 3.53 -36.58 -3.41
C SER A 331 4.84 -36.64 -4.17
N LEU A 332 5.92 -36.18 -3.55
CA LEU A 332 7.29 -36.40 -4.00
C LEU A 332 7.92 -37.48 -3.14
N TYR A 333 8.28 -38.61 -3.72
CA TYR A 333 9.07 -39.64 -3.09
C TYR A 333 10.55 -39.51 -3.44
N ILE A 334 11.39 -39.61 -2.41
CA ILE A 334 12.82 -39.40 -2.49
C ILE A 334 13.48 -40.70 -1.94
N THR A 335 14.18 -41.45 -2.76
CA THR A 335 14.95 -42.60 -2.31
C THR A 335 16.36 -42.13 -1.95
N VAL A 336 16.75 -42.42 -0.73
CA VAL A 336 17.97 -41.89 -0.11
C VAL A 336 18.81 -43.07 0.45
N LYS A 337 20.12 -43.04 0.28
CA LYS A 337 21.03 -43.98 0.92
C LYS A 337 21.24 -43.66 2.40
N ASP A 338 21.10 -44.65 3.28
CA ASP A 338 21.17 -44.43 4.72
C ASP A 338 22.58 -44.06 5.22
N ASP A 339 23.62 -44.52 4.53
CA ASP A 339 25.03 -44.31 4.93
C ASP A 339 25.57 -42.90 4.63
N THR A 340 25.03 -42.26 3.59
CA THR A 340 25.54 -40.98 3.07
C THR A 340 24.45 -39.88 2.99
N TYR A 341 23.19 -40.23 3.25
CA TYR A 341 22.03 -39.39 3.02
C TYR A 341 22.00 -38.80 1.61
N SER A 342 22.53 -39.52 0.62
CA SER A 342 22.55 -39.11 -0.78
C SER A 342 21.27 -39.54 -1.50
N VAL A 343 20.68 -38.62 -2.26
CA VAL A 343 19.49 -38.88 -3.07
C VAL A 343 19.88 -39.78 -4.26
N GLU A 344 19.17 -40.91 -4.43
CA GLU A 344 19.34 -41.80 -5.59
C GLU A 344 18.31 -41.51 -6.69
N THR A 345 17.03 -41.43 -6.32
CA THR A 345 15.91 -41.19 -7.26
C THR A 345 14.83 -40.37 -6.64
N THR A 346 14.08 -39.68 -7.49
CA THR A 346 12.85 -39.00 -7.12
C THR A 346 11.70 -39.45 -8.00
N GLU A 347 10.50 -39.50 -7.44
CA GLU A 347 9.28 -39.87 -8.16
C GLU A 347 8.11 -38.99 -7.69
N THR A 348 7.35 -38.42 -8.63
CA THR A 348 6.14 -37.64 -8.31
C THR A 348 4.89 -38.47 -8.58
N ARG A 349 3.98 -38.52 -7.61
CA ARG A 349 2.70 -39.24 -7.71
C ARG A 349 1.52 -38.39 -7.33
N LEU A 350 0.40 -38.63 -8.00
CA LEU A 350 -0.90 -38.10 -7.60
C LEU A 350 -1.69 -39.23 -6.94
N GLU A 351 -1.97 -39.10 -5.64
CA GLU A 351 -2.49 -40.18 -4.83
C GLU A 351 -3.27 -39.66 -3.63
N ARG A 352 -3.87 -40.53 -2.82
CA ARG A 352 -4.45 -40.18 -1.53
C ARG A 352 -3.48 -40.54 -0.40
N ILE A 353 -3.44 -39.70 0.62
CA ILE A 353 -2.62 -39.92 1.82
C ILE A 353 -3.52 -39.93 3.05
N ALA A 354 -3.33 -40.90 3.93
CA ALA A 354 -3.94 -40.93 5.25
C ALA A 354 -3.01 -40.25 6.26
N ILE A 355 -3.44 -39.13 6.82
CA ILE A 355 -2.65 -38.37 7.80
C ILE A 355 -2.84 -39.01 9.18
N ARG A 356 -1.74 -39.50 9.75
CA ARG A 356 -1.76 -40.19 11.03
C ARG A 356 -1.62 -39.27 12.21
N LYS A 357 -0.82 -38.18 12.07
CA LYS A 357 -0.53 -37.24 13.15
C LYS A 357 -0.26 -35.84 12.65
N ASN A 358 -0.78 -34.85 13.37
CA ASN A 358 -0.29 -33.47 13.24
C ASN A 358 0.56 -33.15 14.49
N LEU A 359 1.85 -33.07 14.31
CA LEU A 359 2.79 -32.60 15.33
C LEU A 359 2.71 -31.09 15.42
N ARG A 360 2.86 -30.55 16.63
CA ARG A 360 2.72 -29.12 16.87
C ARG A 360 4.01 -28.53 17.41
N TYR A 361 4.58 -27.55 16.69
CA TYR A 361 5.82 -26.88 17.07
C TYR A 361 5.84 -26.42 18.52
N ASP A 362 4.82 -25.67 18.92
CA ASP A 362 4.70 -25.10 20.27
C ASP A 362 4.71 -26.15 21.39
N LYS A 363 4.45 -27.41 21.07
CA LYS A 363 4.43 -28.53 22.03
C LYS A 363 5.70 -29.35 22.08
N ILE A 364 6.42 -29.45 20.96
CA ILE A 364 7.54 -30.39 20.85
C ILE A 364 8.89 -29.74 20.57
N ASP A 365 8.92 -28.48 20.09
CA ASP A 365 10.15 -27.80 19.68
C ASP A 365 11.23 -27.78 20.78
N SER A 366 10.83 -27.50 22.02
CA SER A 366 11.75 -27.51 23.17
C SER A 366 12.31 -28.89 23.54
N LEU A 367 11.70 -29.96 23.03
CA LEU A 367 12.12 -31.33 23.25
C LEU A 367 13.05 -31.84 22.13
N VAL A 368 12.96 -31.24 20.93
CA VAL A 368 13.70 -31.63 19.74
C VAL A 368 14.95 -30.76 19.61
N THR A 369 15.98 -31.10 20.32
CA THR A 369 17.28 -30.44 20.26
C THR A 369 18.31 -31.33 19.53
N GLU A 370 19.34 -30.72 18.95
CA GLU A 370 20.44 -31.47 18.31
C GLU A 370 21.03 -32.50 19.27
N GLU A 371 21.22 -32.14 20.55
CA GLU A 371 21.74 -33.05 21.58
C GLU A 371 20.81 -34.24 21.84
N ALA A 372 19.48 -34.01 21.87
CA ALA A 372 18.49 -35.06 22.06
C ALA A 372 18.44 -36.03 20.87
N ILE A 373 18.61 -35.50 19.65
CA ILE A 373 18.68 -36.31 18.43
C ILE A 373 19.95 -37.17 18.44
N GLU A 374 21.14 -36.57 18.63
CA GLU A 374 22.41 -37.21 18.59
C GLU A 374 22.55 -38.30 19.71
N SER A 375 22.00 -38.03 20.88
CA SER A 375 21.99 -39.00 21.99
C SER A 375 20.87 -40.03 21.91
N ASN A 376 20.01 -39.94 20.90
CA ASN A 376 18.84 -40.81 20.71
C ASN A 376 17.90 -40.84 21.95
N THR A 377 17.68 -39.68 22.54
CA THR A 377 16.87 -39.53 23.77
C THR A 377 15.51 -38.81 23.49
N LEU A 378 15.15 -38.61 22.23
CA LEU A 378 13.87 -38.01 21.85
C LEU A 378 12.68 -38.85 22.38
N ASN A 379 11.82 -38.24 23.14
CA ASN A 379 10.59 -38.89 23.65
C ASN A 379 9.32 -38.16 23.12
N ILE A 380 9.14 -38.30 21.82
CA ILE A 380 8.00 -37.72 21.08
C ILE A 380 7.50 -38.75 20.05
N PRO A 381 6.30 -38.63 19.52
CA PRO A 381 5.85 -39.40 18.35
C PRO A 381 6.81 -39.15 17.18
N TYR A 382 7.11 -40.19 16.39
CA TYR A 382 8.02 -40.13 15.23
C TYR A 382 9.46 -39.72 15.57
N ALA A 383 9.91 -39.99 16.78
CA ALA A 383 11.26 -39.65 17.23
C ALA A 383 12.36 -40.20 16.29
N HIS A 384 12.22 -41.45 15.83
CA HIS A 384 13.17 -42.09 14.93
C HIS A 384 13.17 -41.45 13.54
N GLU A 385 11.98 -41.22 12.98
CA GLU A 385 11.79 -40.60 11.68
C GLU A 385 12.29 -39.15 11.68
N ILE A 386 12.01 -38.38 12.74
CA ILE A 386 12.46 -36.99 12.91
C ILE A 386 13.99 -36.96 13.02
N GLY A 387 14.61 -37.86 13.80
CA GLY A 387 16.05 -37.94 13.90
C GLY A 387 16.71 -38.28 12.55
N TRP A 388 16.16 -39.23 11.81
CA TRP A 388 16.64 -39.57 10.47
C TRP A 388 16.46 -38.40 9.48
N LEU A 389 15.29 -37.74 9.47
CA LEU A 389 15.04 -36.62 8.62
C LEU A 389 15.91 -35.39 8.93
N TRP A 390 16.27 -35.18 10.19
CA TRP A 390 17.20 -34.11 10.56
C TRP A 390 18.59 -34.32 9.94
N HIS A 391 19.16 -35.55 10.00
CA HIS A 391 20.43 -35.86 9.34
C HIS A 391 20.33 -35.67 7.82
N PHE A 392 19.24 -36.09 7.20
CA PHE A 392 18.98 -35.86 5.78
C PHE A 392 18.90 -34.36 5.47
N ALA A 393 18.18 -33.58 6.26
CA ALA A 393 18.08 -32.14 6.12
C ALA A 393 19.42 -31.43 6.25
N LYS A 394 20.26 -31.82 7.21
CA LYS A 394 21.68 -31.36 7.33
C LYS A 394 22.48 -31.63 6.06
N ARG A 395 22.31 -32.80 5.44
CA ARG A 395 22.96 -33.13 4.18
C ARG A 395 22.47 -32.22 3.03
N LEU A 396 21.17 -32.02 2.92
CA LEU A 396 20.56 -31.12 1.91
C LEU A 396 21.05 -29.67 2.09
N GLN A 397 21.03 -29.16 3.33
CA GLN A 397 21.59 -27.87 3.68
C GLN A 397 23.03 -27.71 3.22
N GLY A 398 23.87 -28.67 3.55
CA GLY A 398 25.30 -28.66 3.16
C GLY A 398 25.51 -28.59 1.65
N ILE A 399 24.70 -29.32 0.86
CA ILE A 399 24.74 -29.24 -0.61
C ILE A 399 24.39 -27.85 -1.10
N ARG A 400 23.33 -27.25 -0.54
CA ARG A 400 22.91 -25.89 -0.91
C ARG A 400 23.96 -24.83 -0.50
N GLU A 401 24.61 -24.99 0.64
CA GLU A 401 25.68 -24.12 1.10
C GLU A 401 26.92 -24.18 0.20
N GLU A 402 27.26 -25.38 -0.29
CA GLU A 402 28.32 -25.55 -1.31
C GLU A 402 28.00 -24.79 -2.59
N VAL A 403 26.75 -24.89 -3.10
CA VAL A 403 26.30 -24.19 -4.28
C VAL A 403 26.30 -22.66 -4.07
N ARG A 404 25.84 -22.20 -2.92
CA ARG A 404 25.78 -20.79 -2.53
C ARG A 404 27.15 -20.19 -2.23
N GLY A 405 28.12 -21.00 -1.88
CA GLY A 405 29.50 -20.61 -1.52
C GLY A 405 29.64 -19.97 -0.13
N ARG A 406 28.61 -20.06 0.70
CA ARG A 406 28.60 -19.54 2.08
C ARG A 406 27.58 -20.30 2.94
N PRO A 407 27.84 -20.43 4.25
CA PRO A 407 26.91 -21.09 5.17
C PRO A 407 25.59 -20.31 5.28
N GLU A 408 24.54 -20.98 5.74
CA GLU A 408 23.27 -20.34 6.11
C GLU A 408 23.52 -19.47 7.35
N PRO A 409 23.03 -18.21 7.36
CA PRO A 409 23.12 -17.38 8.55
C PRO A 409 22.36 -18.03 9.72
N VAL A 410 23.05 -18.34 10.80
CA VAL A 410 22.46 -18.89 12.03
C VAL A 410 22.01 -17.74 12.97
N GLY A 411 21.04 -18.02 13.84
CA GLY A 411 20.66 -17.10 14.90
C GLY A 411 19.59 -16.07 14.54
N ARG A 412 19.06 -16.08 13.30
CA ARG A 412 17.91 -15.26 12.94
C ARG A 412 16.73 -15.55 13.87
N VAL A 413 16.02 -14.49 14.30
CA VAL A 413 14.88 -14.60 15.22
C VAL A 413 13.57 -14.44 14.47
N ASP A 414 12.68 -15.41 14.57
CA ASP A 414 11.29 -15.29 14.20
C ASP A 414 10.48 -14.74 15.36
N TRP A 415 9.62 -13.76 15.07
CA TRP A 415 8.85 -13.07 16.08
C TRP A 415 7.39 -13.52 16.06
N PHE A 416 6.88 -13.92 17.20
CA PHE A 416 5.50 -14.34 17.40
C PHE A 416 4.78 -13.34 18.28
N PHE A 417 3.62 -12.92 17.80
CA PHE A 417 2.72 -11.99 18.48
C PHE A 417 1.49 -12.76 18.93
N VAL A 418 1.42 -13.08 20.21
CA VAL A 418 0.29 -13.79 20.80
C VAL A 418 -0.65 -12.78 21.43
N LEU A 419 -1.89 -12.70 20.94
CA LEU A 419 -2.91 -11.80 21.41
C LEU A 419 -3.90 -12.55 22.31
N GLU A 420 -4.08 -12.08 23.53
CA GLU A 420 -5.13 -12.52 24.46
C GLU A 420 -6.30 -11.53 24.36
N GLY A 421 -7.43 -11.96 23.79
CA GLY A 421 -8.59 -11.12 23.48
C GLY A 421 -8.68 -10.74 22.02
N GLU A 422 -9.60 -9.84 21.69
CA GLU A 422 -9.89 -9.44 20.30
C GLU A 422 -9.66 -7.94 20.09
N GLY A 423 -9.26 -7.60 18.86
CA GLY A 423 -9.12 -6.23 18.41
C GLY A 423 -8.04 -5.45 19.14
N GLU A 424 -8.25 -4.14 19.27
CA GLU A 424 -7.28 -3.21 19.85
C GLU A 424 -7.02 -3.32 21.33
N ASP A 425 -7.98 -3.92 22.07
CA ASP A 425 -7.89 -4.10 23.52
C ASP A 425 -7.20 -5.41 23.91
N ALA A 426 -6.81 -6.23 22.93
CA ALA A 426 -6.09 -7.46 23.20
C ALA A 426 -4.79 -7.18 23.95
N LYS A 427 -4.50 -8.03 24.94
CA LYS A 427 -3.21 -8.06 25.61
C LYS A 427 -2.22 -8.76 24.70
N ILE A 428 -1.06 -8.15 24.51
CA ILE A 428 -0.03 -8.64 23.59
C ILE A 428 1.15 -9.25 24.33
N HIS A 429 1.60 -10.41 23.83
CA HIS A 429 2.85 -11.05 24.22
C HIS A 429 3.73 -11.19 22.98
N VAL A 430 4.94 -10.64 23.05
CA VAL A 430 5.92 -10.76 21.97
C VAL A 430 6.97 -11.79 22.38
N ARG A 431 7.19 -12.80 21.55
CA ARG A 431 8.16 -13.86 21.76
C ARG A 431 9.06 -13.98 20.55
N GLY A 432 10.37 -13.97 20.77
CA GLY A 432 11.36 -14.32 19.75
C GLY A 432 11.74 -15.79 19.83
N ARG A 433 11.80 -16.48 18.68
CA ARG A 433 12.33 -17.84 18.57
C ARG A 433 13.49 -17.81 17.57
N ARG A 434 14.67 -18.27 17.99
CA ARG A 434 15.81 -18.39 17.07
C ARG A 434 15.50 -19.44 16.01
N ARG A 435 15.71 -19.10 14.74
CA ARG A 435 15.67 -20.05 13.63
C ARG A 435 16.83 -21.02 13.71
N GLY A 436 16.63 -22.20 13.12
CA GLY A 436 17.65 -23.23 13.06
C GLY A 436 17.45 -24.33 14.10
N ALA A 437 16.29 -24.34 14.79
CA ALA A 437 15.87 -25.52 15.53
C ALA A 437 15.75 -26.73 14.58
N PRO A 438 16.01 -27.95 15.02
CA PRO A 438 15.99 -29.12 14.17
C PRO A 438 14.70 -29.30 13.36
N LEU A 439 13.54 -28.99 13.94
CA LEU A 439 12.24 -29.06 13.23
C LEU A 439 12.13 -28.02 12.12
N ASP A 440 12.59 -26.78 12.34
CA ASP A 440 12.58 -25.74 11.32
C ASP A 440 13.44 -26.12 10.12
N LEU A 441 14.65 -26.62 10.41
CA LEU A 441 15.59 -27.08 9.38
C LEU A 441 14.97 -28.21 8.55
N LEU A 442 14.43 -29.21 9.22
CA LEU A 442 13.82 -30.38 8.60
C LEU A 442 12.70 -29.97 7.61
N VAL A 443 11.73 -29.19 8.08
CA VAL A 443 10.60 -28.76 7.23
C VAL A 443 11.08 -27.85 6.10
N ALA A 444 11.94 -26.89 6.40
CA ALA A 444 12.47 -25.98 5.39
C ALA A 444 13.21 -26.71 4.27
N GLU A 445 14.10 -27.66 4.61
CA GLU A 445 14.89 -28.40 3.62
C GLU A 445 14.02 -29.32 2.76
N LEU A 446 13.03 -30.01 3.34
CA LEU A 446 12.08 -30.81 2.58
C LEU A 446 11.27 -29.95 1.59
N MET A 447 10.79 -28.76 2.02
CA MET A 447 10.05 -27.85 1.16
C MET A 447 10.94 -27.24 0.06
N ILE A 448 12.18 -26.88 0.39
CA ILE A 448 13.15 -26.36 -0.60
C ILE A 448 13.45 -27.44 -1.63
N PHE A 449 13.74 -28.66 -1.19
CA PHE A 449 14.03 -29.78 -2.07
C PHE A 449 12.86 -30.13 -3.00
N ALA A 450 11.63 -30.15 -2.46
CA ALA A 450 10.42 -30.39 -3.27
C ALA A 450 10.22 -29.30 -4.33
N ASN A 451 10.34 -28.02 -3.94
CA ASN A 451 10.20 -26.90 -4.86
C ASN A 451 11.32 -26.86 -5.94
N GLU A 452 12.54 -27.25 -5.61
CA GLU A 452 13.64 -27.40 -6.56
C GLU A 452 13.37 -28.55 -7.53
N THR A 453 13.05 -29.74 -7.00
CA THR A 453 12.79 -30.94 -7.79
C THR A 453 11.63 -30.70 -8.76
N TRP A 454 10.53 -30.14 -8.30
CA TRP A 454 9.38 -29.81 -9.16
C TRP A 454 9.67 -28.68 -10.12
N GLY A 455 10.53 -27.74 -9.77
CA GLY A 455 11.01 -26.71 -10.70
C GLY A 455 11.82 -27.31 -11.86
N LEU A 456 12.72 -28.25 -11.57
CA LEU A 456 13.46 -29.01 -12.58
C LEU A 456 12.51 -29.90 -13.40
N TRP A 457 11.59 -30.61 -12.74
CA TRP A 457 10.63 -31.50 -13.36
C TRP A 457 9.73 -30.77 -14.38
N LEU A 458 9.22 -29.58 -14.04
CA LEU A 458 8.41 -28.74 -14.96
C LEU A 458 9.23 -28.34 -16.20
N GLU A 459 10.49 -27.94 -16.02
CA GLU A 459 11.39 -27.59 -17.13
C GLU A 459 11.68 -28.78 -18.03
N GLU A 460 12.04 -29.94 -17.46
CA GLU A 460 12.35 -31.16 -18.20
C GLU A 460 11.16 -31.69 -19.01
N HIS A 461 9.94 -31.54 -18.49
CA HIS A 461 8.72 -31.95 -19.20
C HIS A 461 8.20 -30.90 -20.17
N GLY A 462 8.88 -29.75 -20.30
CA GLY A 462 8.43 -28.64 -21.14
C GLY A 462 7.08 -28.07 -20.69
N THR A 463 6.72 -28.28 -19.42
CA THR A 463 5.46 -27.81 -18.84
C THR A 463 5.63 -26.40 -18.31
N PRO A 464 4.87 -25.42 -18.78
CA PRO A 464 4.97 -24.04 -18.29
C PRO A 464 4.71 -23.97 -16.78
N GLY A 465 5.54 -23.22 -16.06
CA GLY A 465 5.40 -23.05 -14.60
C GLY A 465 5.73 -21.63 -14.17
N ILE A 466 5.49 -21.35 -12.88
CA ILE A 466 5.87 -20.10 -12.23
C ILE A 466 7.05 -20.39 -11.29
N TYR A 467 8.15 -19.70 -11.54
CA TYR A 467 9.40 -19.85 -10.83
C TYR A 467 9.68 -18.63 -9.97
N ARG A 468 10.33 -18.84 -8.82
CA ARG A 468 10.89 -17.79 -7.99
C ARG A 468 12.39 -17.79 -8.14
N SER A 469 12.94 -16.80 -8.80
CA SER A 469 14.37 -16.68 -9.04
C SER A 469 14.97 -15.54 -8.21
N GLN A 470 16.26 -15.68 -7.85
CA GLN A 470 17.02 -14.61 -7.24
C GLN A 470 18.39 -14.50 -7.89
N ARG A 471 18.72 -13.30 -8.38
CA ARG A 471 20.06 -12.99 -8.88
C ARG A 471 20.47 -11.63 -8.32
N MET A 472 21.74 -11.51 -7.88
CA MET A 472 22.29 -10.25 -7.33
C MET A 472 21.40 -9.65 -6.23
N GLY A 473 20.86 -10.48 -5.34
CA GLY A 473 19.95 -10.06 -4.26
C GLY A 473 18.48 -9.86 -4.68
N ARG A 474 18.18 -9.66 -5.95
CA ARG A 474 16.79 -9.38 -6.41
C ARG A 474 16.00 -10.65 -6.61
N VAL A 475 14.94 -10.77 -5.83
CA VAL A 475 13.97 -11.87 -5.93
C VAL A 475 12.80 -11.44 -6.81
N ARG A 476 12.37 -12.33 -7.73
CA ARG A 476 11.17 -12.10 -8.57
C ARG A 476 10.48 -13.40 -8.95
N MET A 477 9.19 -13.33 -9.18
CA MET A 477 8.45 -14.39 -9.85
C MET A 477 8.61 -14.27 -11.37
N SER A 478 8.67 -15.40 -12.06
CA SER A 478 8.87 -15.46 -13.52
C SER A 478 8.27 -16.72 -14.10
N THR A 479 7.85 -16.70 -15.36
CA THR A 479 7.52 -17.90 -16.15
C THR A 479 8.77 -18.54 -16.77
N THR A 480 9.92 -17.89 -16.64
CA THR A 480 11.20 -18.41 -17.12
C THR A 480 11.96 -19.07 -15.98
N PRO A 481 12.40 -20.33 -16.11
CA PRO A 481 13.22 -20.99 -15.11
C PRO A 481 14.51 -20.22 -14.81
N GLY A 482 14.91 -20.17 -13.55
CA GLY A 482 16.13 -19.48 -13.14
C GLY A 482 16.60 -19.93 -11.74
N PRO A 483 17.88 -19.68 -11.40
CA PRO A 483 18.42 -20.02 -10.10
C PRO A 483 17.89 -19.10 -9.00
N HIS A 484 17.96 -19.58 -7.77
CA HIS A 484 17.74 -18.80 -6.57
C HIS A 484 19.04 -18.77 -5.74
N ASP A 485 19.89 -17.78 -6.03
CA ASP A 485 21.25 -17.69 -5.46
C ASP A 485 21.25 -17.69 -3.92
N GLY A 486 20.31 -17.01 -3.29
CA GLY A 486 20.19 -16.93 -1.84
C GLY A 486 19.84 -18.27 -1.18
N LEU A 487 19.13 -19.16 -1.89
CA LEU A 487 18.85 -20.53 -1.41
C LEU A 487 19.91 -21.53 -1.85
N GLY A 488 20.72 -21.23 -2.85
CA GLY A 488 21.69 -22.18 -3.41
C GLY A 488 21.03 -23.29 -4.23
N VAL A 489 19.97 -22.97 -5.00
CA VAL A 489 19.23 -23.93 -5.83
C VAL A 489 19.20 -23.47 -7.28
N VAL A 490 19.26 -24.42 -8.22
CA VAL A 490 19.36 -24.13 -9.66
C VAL A 490 18.03 -23.80 -10.30
N ARG A 491 16.93 -24.28 -9.75
CA ARG A 491 15.55 -23.98 -10.11
C ARG A 491 14.71 -23.93 -8.85
N TYR A 492 13.71 -23.07 -8.83
CA TYR A 492 12.83 -22.96 -7.67
C TYR A 492 11.43 -22.58 -8.09
N ALA A 493 10.49 -23.52 -7.99
CA ALA A 493 9.08 -23.30 -8.32
C ALA A 493 8.23 -23.51 -7.07
N TRP A 494 7.60 -22.45 -6.58
CA TRP A 494 6.70 -22.58 -5.44
C TRP A 494 5.53 -23.50 -5.76
N SER A 495 5.42 -24.60 -5.00
CA SER A 495 4.44 -25.67 -5.23
C SER A 495 3.95 -26.32 -3.92
N THR A 496 4.48 -25.88 -2.77
CA THR A 496 4.28 -26.55 -1.47
C THR A 496 3.22 -25.93 -0.58
N SER A 497 2.53 -24.86 -1.04
CA SER A 497 1.48 -24.21 -0.23
C SER A 497 0.27 -23.79 -1.06
N PRO A 498 -0.39 -24.70 -1.77
CA PRO A 498 -1.49 -24.39 -2.70
C PRO A 498 -2.79 -23.95 -2.03
N LEU A 499 -2.99 -24.19 -0.73
CA LEU A 499 -4.15 -23.71 0.03
C LEU A 499 -4.09 -22.21 0.30
N ARG A 500 -2.85 -21.64 0.35
CA ARG A 500 -2.63 -20.26 0.76
C ARG A 500 -1.84 -19.39 -0.22
N ARG A 501 -1.30 -19.95 -1.32
CA ARG A 501 -0.63 -19.19 -2.41
C ARG A 501 -1.14 -19.62 -3.77
N TYR A 502 -1.60 -18.65 -4.55
CA TYR A 502 -2.22 -18.93 -5.84
C TYR A 502 -1.20 -19.45 -6.89
N VAL A 503 0.04 -19.02 -6.84
CA VAL A 503 1.09 -19.50 -7.74
C VAL A 503 1.41 -20.99 -7.53
N ASP A 504 1.32 -21.48 -6.29
CA ASP A 504 1.46 -22.90 -5.96
C ASP A 504 0.30 -23.72 -6.56
N LEU A 505 -0.92 -23.17 -6.48
CA LEU A 505 -2.10 -23.78 -7.11
C LEU A 505 -1.96 -23.86 -8.63
N ILE A 506 -1.39 -22.84 -9.27
CA ILE A 506 -1.09 -22.85 -10.71
C ILE A 506 -0.08 -23.95 -11.05
N ASN A 507 1.06 -23.99 -10.37
CA ASN A 507 2.09 -25.00 -10.59
C ASN A 507 1.54 -26.41 -10.36
N GLN A 508 0.71 -26.59 -9.34
CA GLN A 508 0.07 -27.88 -9.07
C GLN A 508 -0.87 -28.33 -10.22
N ARG A 509 -1.66 -27.41 -10.79
CA ARG A 509 -2.48 -27.69 -11.98
C ARG A 509 -1.63 -28.19 -13.16
N GLN A 510 -0.52 -27.51 -13.41
CA GLN A 510 0.41 -27.86 -14.48
C GLN A 510 1.02 -29.24 -14.26
N MET A 511 1.45 -29.55 -13.04
CA MET A 511 2.01 -30.87 -12.69
C MET A 511 0.95 -31.98 -12.81
N ILE A 512 -0.26 -31.76 -12.32
CA ILE A 512 -1.33 -32.75 -12.38
C ILE A 512 -1.73 -33.06 -13.84
N SER A 513 -1.84 -32.03 -14.70
CA SER A 513 -2.14 -32.25 -16.13
C SER A 513 -1.04 -33.05 -16.83
N ALA A 514 0.22 -32.73 -16.55
CA ALA A 514 1.35 -33.45 -17.12
C ALA A 514 1.44 -34.92 -16.64
N LEU A 515 1.20 -35.19 -15.33
CA LEU A 515 1.13 -36.55 -14.78
C LEU A 515 0.00 -37.39 -15.41
N ARG A 516 -1.08 -36.75 -15.83
CA ARG A 516 -2.20 -37.41 -16.53
C ARG A 516 -2.00 -37.54 -18.03
N GLY A 517 -0.91 -37.00 -18.56
CA GLY A 517 -0.68 -36.94 -20.01
C GLY A 517 -1.63 -35.99 -20.74
N GLU A 518 -2.21 -35.06 -20.02
CA GLU A 518 -3.12 -34.02 -20.55
C GLU A 518 -2.32 -32.79 -21.01
N PRO A 519 -2.87 -31.98 -21.93
CA PRO A 519 -2.27 -30.69 -22.27
C PRO A 519 -2.14 -29.78 -21.03
N PRO A 520 -1.11 -28.91 -20.98
CA PRO A 520 -0.96 -28.00 -19.85
C PRO A 520 -2.16 -27.05 -19.75
N VAL A 521 -2.62 -26.80 -18.53
CA VAL A 521 -3.76 -25.90 -18.24
C VAL A 521 -3.46 -24.46 -18.69
N TYR A 522 -2.21 -24.04 -18.59
CA TYR A 522 -1.69 -22.77 -19.09
C TYR A 522 -0.59 -23.04 -20.12
N ALA A 523 -0.76 -22.51 -21.32
CA ALA A 523 0.27 -22.59 -22.34
C ALA A 523 1.45 -21.63 -22.01
N GLY A 524 2.63 -21.87 -22.60
CA GLY A 524 3.82 -21.05 -22.31
C GLY A 524 3.70 -19.56 -22.73
N ASN A 525 2.79 -19.26 -23.67
CA ASN A 525 2.47 -17.90 -24.12
C ASN A 525 1.11 -17.40 -23.58
N ASP A 526 0.57 -18.04 -22.57
CA ASP A 526 -0.72 -17.65 -21.98
C ASP A 526 -0.62 -16.29 -21.28
N VAL A 527 -1.41 -15.33 -21.74
CA VAL A 527 -1.43 -13.95 -21.18
C VAL A 527 -1.82 -13.94 -19.71
N ASP A 528 -2.70 -14.87 -19.28
CA ASP A 528 -3.09 -14.99 -17.89
C ASP A 528 -1.91 -15.34 -16.99
N LEU A 529 -1.01 -16.23 -17.45
CA LEU A 529 0.14 -16.63 -16.67
C LEU A 529 1.08 -15.45 -16.36
N PHE A 530 1.34 -14.59 -17.35
CA PHE A 530 2.12 -13.36 -17.17
C PHE A 530 1.41 -12.35 -16.25
N THR A 531 0.10 -12.23 -16.41
CA THR A 531 -0.72 -11.34 -15.57
C THR A 531 -0.70 -11.80 -14.12
N ILE A 532 -0.84 -13.11 -13.87
CA ILE A 532 -0.80 -13.70 -12.51
C ILE A 532 0.55 -13.44 -11.85
N VAL A 533 1.66 -13.65 -12.55
CA VAL A 533 3.01 -13.38 -12.03
C VAL A 533 3.15 -11.93 -11.56
N SER A 534 2.77 -10.97 -12.42
CA SER A 534 2.86 -9.55 -12.09
C SER A 534 1.95 -9.15 -10.92
N GLN A 535 0.71 -9.64 -10.91
CA GLN A 535 -0.25 -9.36 -9.84
C GLN A 535 0.18 -9.99 -8.51
N PHE A 536 0.73 -11.21 -8.57
CA PHE A 536 1.19 -11.91 -7.38
C PHE A 536 2.33 -11.15 -6.69
N ASP A 537 3.38 -10.74 -7.41
CA ASP A 537 4.50 -9.99 -6.85
C ASP A 537 4.03 -8.70 -6.17
N ALA A 538 3.13 -7.95 -6.83
CA ALA A 538 2.58 -6.71 -6.30
C ALA A 538 1.77 -6.92 -5.01
N LEU A 539 0.80 -7.86 -5.03
CA LEU A 539 -0.07 -8.12 -3.88
C LEU A 539 0.68 -8.79 -2.73
N TYR A 540 1.59 -9.71 -3.04
CA TYR A 540 2.39 -10.39 -2.01
C TYR A 540 3.29 -9.41 -1.24
N THR A 541 3.93 -8.47 -1.95
CA THR A 541 4.70 -7.38 -1.34
C THR A 541 3.81 -6.53 -0.44
N LEU A 542 2.65 -6.12 -0.94
CA LEU A 542 1.69 -5.29 -0.21
C LEU A 542 1.17 -5.99 1.07
N TYR A 543 0.93 -7.30 1.01
CA TYR A 543 0.51 -8.09 2.18
C TYR A 543 1.63 -8.21 3.22
N ARG A 544 2.87 -8.40 2.76
CA ARG A 544 4.05 -8.39 3.63
C ARG A 544 4.25 -7.03 4.30
N ASP A 545 4.10 -5.94 3.56
CA ASP A 545 4.18 -4.58 4.11
C ASP A 545 3.10 -4.32 5.16
N PHE A 546 1.90 -4.84 4.93
CA PHE A 546 0.81 -4.77 5.92
C PHE A 546 1.15 -5.58 7.17
N GLN A 547 1.64 -6.81 7.02
CA GLN A 547 2.10 -7.63 8.14
C GLN A 547 3.16 -6.90 8.97
N THR A 548 4.23 -6.41 8.34
CA THR A 548 5.31 -5.66 9.00
C THR A 548 4.79 -4.41 9.71
N ARG A 549 3.84 -3.70 9.09
CA ARG A 549 3.17 -2.53 9.70
C ARG A 549 2.42 -2.93 10.97
N MET A 550 1.70 -4.04 10.94
CA MET A 550 0.94 -4.51 12.11
C MET A 550 1.85 -5.09 13.19
N GLU A 551 2.94 -5.76 12.84
CA GLU A 551 3.97 -6.19 13.78
C GLU A 551 4.61 -4.99 14.50
N ARG A 552 4.88 -3.90 13.76
CA ARG A 552 5.36 -2.64 14.35
C ARG A 552 4.31 -2.00 15.26
N TYR A 553 3.04 -1.97 14.84
CA TYR A 553 1.94 -1.48 15.69
C TYR A 553 1.90 -2.23 17.02
N TRP A 554 1.92 -3.56 16.98
CA TRP A 554 1.84 -4.39 18.18
C TRP A 554 3.11 -4.34 19.03
N SER A 555 4.27 -4.16 18.43
CA SER A 555 5.51 -3.91 19.15
C SER A 555 5.45 -2.60 19.97
N LEU A 556 4.97 -1.52 19.36
CA LEU A 556 4.76 -0.25 20.06
C LEU A 556 3.67 -0.36 21.14
N ARG A 557 2.62 -1.11 20.87
CA ARG A 557 1.54 -1.39 21.81
C ARG A 557 2.06 -2.19 23.02
N TRP A 558 2.93 -3.16 22.80
CA TRP A 558 3.61 -3.92 23.84
C TRP A 558 4.49 -3.03 24.71
N ILE A 559 5.28 -2.13 24.14
CA ILE A 559 6.08 -1.15 24.88
C ILE A 559 5.20 -0.31 25.80
N ILE A 560 4.05 0.16 25.31
CA ILE A 560 3.08 0.93 26.10
C ILE A 560 2.47 0.06 27.20
N GLN A 561 2.06 -1.18 26.89
CA GLN A 561 1.47 -2.13 27.82
C GLN A 561 2.40 -2.44 28.99
N GLU A 562 3.68 -2.71 28.70
CA GLU A 562 4.69 -3.01 29.71
C GLU A 562 5.22 -1.75 30.44
N GLY A 563 4.80 -0.56 30.02
CA GLY A 563 5.23 0.71 30.61
C GLY A 563 6.72 0.97 30.49
N LEU A 564 7.37 0.45 29.44
CA LEU A 564 8.81 0.55 29.27
C LEU A 564 9.23 2.01 29.08
N ARG A 565 10.23 2.41 29.88
CA ARG A 565 10.85 3.74 29.81
C ARG A 565 12.24 3.71 29.18
N ARG A 566 12.82 2.52 29.10
CA ARG A 566 14.16 2.27 28.54
C ARG A 566 14.10 1.00 27.71
N ILE A 567 14.93 0.96 26.70
CA ILE A 567 15.06 -0.20 25.84
C ILE A 567 16.47 -0.26 25.27
N GLU A 568 16.98 -1.45 25.09
CA GLU A 568 18.26 -1.69 24.42
C GLU A 568 18.07 -1.75 22.91
N ALA A 569 19.07 -1.30 22.20
CA ALA A 569 19.07 -1.30 20.73
C ALA A 569 20.50 -1.53 20.21
N ILE A 570 20.57 -1.97 18.97
CA ILE A 570 21.81 -2.27 18.27
C ILE A 570 21.96 -1.30 17.10
N VAL A 571 23.11 -0.62 17.02
CA VAL A 571 23.41 0.34 15.95
C VAL A 571 23.53 -0.41 14.60
N VAL A 572 22.74 0.03 13.63
CA VAL A 572 22.76 -0.48 12.24
C VAL A 572 23.67 0.38 11.38
N LYS A 573 23.37 1.66 11.28
CA LYS A 573 24.15 2.65 10.51
C LYS A 573 23.73 4.05 10.91
N GLY A 574 24.68 4.91 11.30
CA GLY A 574 24.39 6.29 11.70
C GLY A 574 23.37 6.35 12.84
N ASP A 575 22.24 7.00 12.62
CA ASP A 575 21.14 7.14 13.60
C ASP A 575 20.11 5.99 13.59
N LEU A 576 20.28 5.00 12.70
CA LEU A 576 19.38 3.86 12.61
C LEU A 576 19.80 2.76 13.56
N VAL A 577 18.88 2.31 14.40
CA VAL A 577 19.07 1.22 15.35
C VAL A 577 18.01 0.14 15.16
N ARG A 578 18.36 -1.12 15.46
CA ARG A 578 17.42 -2.23 15.66
C ARG A 578 17.07 -2.33 17.13
N ILE A 579 15.80 -2.36 17.46
CA ILE A 579 15.34 -2.49 18.84
C ILE A 579 15.53 -3.93 19.29
N GLU A 580 16.18 -4.13 20.44
CA GLU A 580 16.41 -5.47 20.98
C GLU A 580 15.11 -6.04 21.56
N GLY A 581 14.82 -7.30 21.25
CA GLY A 581 13.59 -7.96 21.68
C GLY A 581 12.34 -7.63 20.87
N LEU A 582 12.47 -6.86 19.78
CA LEU A 582 11.35 -6.49 18.92
C LEU A 582 11.74 -6.45 17.42
N PRO A 583 10.84 -6.80 16.51
CA PRO A 583 11.14 -6.91 15.06
C PRO A 583 11.05 -5.56 14.33
N PHE A 584 11.63 -4.49 14.83
CA PHE A 584 11.64 -3.25 14.07
C PHE A 584 12.90 -2.40 14.27
N MET A 585 13.17 -1.58 13.28
CA MET A 585 14.22 -0.57 13.30
C MET A 585 13.63 0.81 13.54
N GLN A 586 14.42 1.68 14.18
CA GLN A 586 14.05 3.05 14.51
C GLN A 586 15.21 4.00 14.30
N ARG A 587 14.95 5.17 13.73
CA ARG A 587 15.92 6.27 13.74
C ARG A 587 15.86 6.99 15.09
N VAL A 588 17.04 7.22 15.67
CA VAL A 588 17.21 7.91 16.96
C VAL A 588 18.12 9.12 16.74
N PRO A 589 17.54 10.31 16.57
CA PRO A 589 18.33 11.52 16.33
C PRO A 589 19.29 11.79 17.48
N GLY A 590 20.50 12.26 17.16
CA GLY A 590 21.53 12.61 18.15
C GLY A 590 22.38 11.45 18.64
N LEU A 591 22.34 10.30 17.98
CA LEU A 591 23.37 9.28 18.13
C LEU A 591 24.72 9.80 17.61
N PRO A 592 25.86 9.52 18.28
CA PRO A 592 27.18 9.83 17.76
C PRO A 592 27.41 9.16 16.39
N GLU A 593 27.91 9.91 15.41
CA GLU A 593 28.14 9.41 14.04
C GLU A 593 29.25 8.34 13.95
N ASP A 594 30.13 8.32 14.93
CA ASP A 594 31.29 7.41 15.04
C ASP A 594 30.97 6.09 15.74
N LEU A 595 29.72 5.86 16.13
CA LEU A 595 29.34 4.58 16.73
C LEU A 595 29.48 3.44 15.70
N PRO A 596 30.27 2.42 16.03
CA PRO A 596 30.41 1.28 15.12
C PRO A 596 29.12 0.48 15.03
N ARG A 597 28.89 -0.08 13.85
CA ARG A 597 27.83 -1.05 13.62
C ARG A 597 27.93 -2.21 14.61
N GLY A 598 26.80 -2.75 15.06
CA GLY A 598 26.73 -3.80 16.06
C GLY A 598 26.92 -3.34 17.50
N ARG A 599 27.21 -2.04 17.74
CA ARG A 599 27.31 -1.49 19.11
C ARG A 599 25.93 -1.46 19.78
N LYS A 600 25.87 -1.95 21.01
CA LYS A 600 24.68 -1.85 21.84
C LYS A 600 24.55 -0.47 22.49
N VAL A 601 23.34 0.04 22.55
CA VAL A 601 22.99 1.30 23.17
C VAL A 601 21.74 1.15 24.03
N GLU A 602 21.68 1.86 25.15
CA GLU A 602 20.47 2.01 25.95
C GLU A 602 19.76 3.31 25.55
N LEU A 603 18.49 3.20 25.21
CA LEU A 603 17.64 4.33 24.79
C LEU A 603 16.62 4.66 25.88
N GLN A 604 16.35 5.94 26.07
CA GLN A 604 15.21 6.42 26.84
C GLN A 604 14.05 6.64 25.87
N ILE A 605 12.94 5.96 26.09
CA ILE A 605 11.70 6.14 25.36
C ILE A 605 11.01 7.42 25.84
N LEU A 606 10.70 8.31 24.93
CA LEU A 606 10.00 9.57 25.16
C LEU A 606 8.50 9.42 24.90
N SER A 607 8.14 8.86 23.76
CA SER A 607 6.76 8.59 23.36
C SER A 607 6.68 7.45 22.36
N CYS A 608 5.48 6.84 22.25
CA CYS A 608 5.13 5.92 21.18
C CYS A 608 3.88 6.44 20.47
N ASP A 609 3.98 6.65 19.18
CA ASP A 609 2.87 7.10 18.36
C ASP A 609 2.33 5.94 17.52
N LEU A 610 1.11 5.50 17.84
CA LEU A 610 0.46 4.37 17.17
C LEU A 610 -0.18 4.75 15.83
N VAL A 611 -0.31 6.04 15.51
CA VAL A 611 -0.83 6.52 14.23
C VAL A 611 0.27 6.51 13.17
N ASP A 612 1.41 7.12 13.49
CA ASP A 612 2.55 7.21 12.57
C ASP A 612 3.54 6.05 12.76
N LEU A 613 3.28 5.16 13.72
CA LEU A 613 4.10 3.99 14.07
C LEU A 613 5.55 4.36 14.38
N VAL A 614 5.72 5.39 15.19
CA VAL A 614 7.03 5.93 15.58
C VAL A 614 7.23 5.82 17.08
N MET A 615 8.44 5.45 17.48
CA MET A 615 8.91 5.53 18.85
C MET A 615 9.92 6.67 18.95
N ASP A 616 9.57 7.75 19.65
CA ASP A 616 10.52 8.79 19.96
C ASP A 616 11.43 8.33 21.09
N ALA A 617 12.71 8.34 20.83
CA ALA A 617 13.71 7.93 21.81
C ALA A 617 14.97 8.81 21.72
N LYS A 618 15.73 8.85 22.81
CA LYS A 618 17.04 9.48 22.86
C LYS A 618 18.08 8.55 23.49
N LEU A 619 19.33 8.71 23.07
CA LEU A 619 20.44 7.99 23.67
C LEU A 619 20.53 8.29 25.18
N LEU A 620 20.58 7.25 25.98
CA LEU A 620 20.84 7.34 27.41
C LEU A 620 22.30 6.95 27.71
N LYS A 621 22.75 5.84 27.14
CA LYS A 621 24.09 5.30 27.39
C LYS A 621 24.54 4.44 26.21
N VAL A 622 25.83 4.49 25.88
CA VAL A 622 26.49 3.52 25.02
C VAL A 622 26.98 2.36 25.91
N LEU A 623 26.62 1.15 25.56
CA LEU A 623 26.99 -0.04 26.31
C LEU A 623 28.37 -0.56 25.83
N ASP A 624 29.13 -1.14 26.75
CA ASP A 624 30.45 -1.69 26.42
C ASP A 624 30.38 -3.03 25.67
N GLU A 625 29.18 -3.62 25.60
CA GLU A 625 28.92 -4.89 24.90
C GLU A 625 28.78 -4.66 23.38
N SER A 626 29.42 -5.54 22.62
CA SER A 626 29.21 -5.72 21.19
C SER A 626 28.52 -7.06 20.93
N LEU A 627 27.94 -7.23 19.75
CA LEU A 627 27.37 -8.52 19.35
C LEU A 627 28.44 -9.63 19.38
N SER A 628 28.03 -10.84 19.73
CA SER A 628 28.85 -12.02 19.48
C SER A 628 29.00 -12.24 17.97
N PRO A 629 30.04 -12.95 17.50
CA PRO A 629 30.20 -13.25 16.07
C PRO A 629 28.97 -13.98 15.46
N GLU A 630 28.29 -14.81 16.26
CA GLU A 630 27.07 -15.51 15.85
C GLU A 630 25.87 -14.56 15.74
N ASP A 631 25.71 -13.68 16.72
CA ASP A 631 24.65 -12.65 16.70
C ASP A 631 24.90 -11.59 15.62
N GLU A 632 26.16 -11.32 15.27
CA GLU A 632 26.54 -10.42 14.18
C GLU A 632 26.13 -11.01 12.82
N ALA A 633 26.37 -12.29 12.59
CA ALA A 633 25.94 -12.99 11.39
C ALA A 633 24.40 -13.02 11.24
N ALA A 634 23.68 -13.26 12.35
CA ALA A 634 22.22 -13.19 12.38
C ALA A 634 21.70 -11.78 12.09
N PHE A 635 22.32 -10.77 12.67
CA PHE A 635 22.00 -9.37 12.48
C PHE A 635 22.20 -8.92 11.01
N GLU A 636 23.30 -9.37 10.37
CA GLU A 636 23.55 -9.13 8.94
C GLU A 636 22.45 -9.74 8.05
N ALA A 637 22.01 -10.95 8.37
CA ALA A 637 20.96 -11.63 7.62
C ALA A 637 19.58 -10.93 7.77
N GLU A 638 19.25 -10.47 8.99
CA GLU A 638 18.03 -9.72 9.23
C GLU A 638 18.01 -8.39 8.46
N LEU A 639 19.16 -7.70 8.40
CA LEU A 639 19.28 -6.43 7.68
C LEU A 639 19.12 -6.62 6.16
N ALA A 640 19.70 -7.68 5.60
CA ALA A 640 19.59 -7.98 4.18
C ALA A 640 18.12 -8.17 3.73
N ASP A 641 17.25 -8.66 4.64
CA ASP A 641 15.83 -8.86 4.36
C ASP A 641 14.96 -7.60 4.65
N ALA A 642 15.41 -6.74 5.56
CA ALA A 642 14.63 -5.62 6.06
C ALA A 642 14.90 -4.29 5.34
N MET A 643 16.05 -4.14 4.67
CA MET A 643 16.40 -2.92 3.94
C MET A 643 15.93 -3.01 2.48
N PRO A 644 15.17 -2.03 1.97
CA PRO A 644 14.89 -1.93 0.54
C PRO A 644 16.20 -1.70 -0.22
N GLU A 645 16.31 -2.31 -1.40
CA GLU A 645 17.51 -2.34 -2.26
C GLU A 645 18.13 -0.98 -2.63
N SER A 646 17.40 0.14 -2.44
CA SER A 646 17.88 1.50 -2.73
C SER A 646 18.96 2.02 -1.79
N ASP A 647 19.09 1.46 -0.59
CA ASP A 647 20.06 1.93 0.41
C ASP A 647 21.37 1.11 0.40
N CYS A 648 21.42 0.00 -0.34
CA CYS A 648 22.63 -0.82 -0.48
C CYS A 648 23.60 -0.32 -1.56
N GLU A 649 23.15 0.46 -2.55
CA GLU A 649 24.03 0.97 -3.62
C GLU A 649 24.91 2.18 -3.19
N ALA A 650 24.64 2.80 -2.05
CA ALA A 650 25.41 3.95 -1.57
C ALA A 650 26.70 3.58 -0.79
N SER A 651 26.97 2.30 -0.57
CA SER A 651 28.10 1.87 0.29
C SER A 651 29.28 1.20 -0.45
N SER A 652 29.26 1.11 -1.79
CA SER A 652 30.33 0.45 -2.56
C SER A 652 31.20 1.38 -3.43
N GLU A 653 31.05 2.72 -3.34
CA GLU A 653 31.82 3.68 -4.15
C GLU A 653 32.73 4.63 -3.34
N GLU A 654 33.20 4.27 -2.17
CA GLU A 654 34.26 5.01 -1.48
C GLU A 654 35.43 4.11 -1.07
N ASP A 655 36.11 3.50 -2.02
CA ASP A 655 37.53 3.15 -1.87
C ASP A 655 38.17 2.94 -3.25
N GLY A 656 38.93 3.93 -3.65
CA GLY A 656 39.99 3.79 -4.67
C GLY A 656 39.76 4.43 -6.01
N ALA A 657 40.20 5.67 -6.19
CA ALA A 657 41.10 5.97 -7.31
C ALA A 657 41.59 7.40 -7.31
N SER A 658 42.86 7.55 -7.25
CA SER A 658 43.65 8.70 -7.71
C SER A 658 43.55 8.84 -9.23
N SER A 659 43.29 10.10 -9.68
CA SER A 659 43.45 10.56 -11.07
C SER A 659 44.86 10.36 -11.63
N PRO A 660 45.00 10.33 -12.99
CA PRO A 660 45.54 11.54 -13.61
C PRO A 660 44.92 11.99 -14.96
N ALA A 661 44.84 13.31 -15.05
CA ALA A 661 44.93 14.24 -16.18
C ALA A 661 44.61 13.85 -17.64
N ALA A 662 43.83 14.72 -18.24
CA ALA A 662 43.58 14.86 -19.68
C ALA A 662 44.82 15.23 -20.52
N PRO A 663 44.72 15.14 -21.87
CA PRO A 663 44.71 16.37 -22.62
C PRO A 663 43.68 16.47 -23.79
N ASP A 664 43.45 17.74 -24.12
CA ASP A 664 42.68 18.31 -25.23
C ASP A 664 42.95 17.73 -26.61
N ALA A 665 41.93 17.73 -27.50
CA ALA A 665 41.95 18.41 -28.81
C ALA A 665 40.63 18.18 -29.59
N ALA A 666 39.93 19.24 -29.78
CA ALA A 666 39.42 19.90 -31.00
C ALA A 666 39.00 19.04 -32.23
N GLY A 667 37.81 19.33 -32.79
CA GLY A 667 37.65 19.42 -34.23
C GLY A 667 36.40 18.81 -34.86
N GLN A 668 35.38 19.65 -35.11
CA GLN A 668 34.62 19.83 -36.35
C GLN A 668 33.62 18.74 -36.85
N ASP A 669 32.36 19.16 -36.84
CA ASP A 669 31.43 19.32 -37.99
C ASP A 669 31.10 18.14 -38.91
N GLN A 670 29.82 17.86 -38.99
CA GLN A 670 28.95 17.83 -40.19
C GLN A 670 27.87 16.72 -40.13
N ALA A 671 26.62 17.16 -40.04
CA ALA A 671 25.51 16.39 -40.62
C ALA A 671 25.56 16.51 -42.15
N PRO A 672 24.96 15.64 -42.98
CA PRO A 672 23.51 15.65 -43.14
C PRO A 672 22.82 14.35 -43.61
N THR A 673 21.46 14.40 -43.51
CA THR A 673 20.40 13.89 -44.38
C THR A 673 20.25 12.40 -44.75
N ALA A 674 19.04 11.93 -44.39
CA ALA A 674 18.01 11.24 -45.15
C ALA A 674 18.37 9.97 -45.99
N GLY A 675 17.57 8.96 -45.72
CA GLY A 675 17.30 7.78 -46.46
C GLY A 675 16.30 6.92 -45.70
#